data_2731e4ca1f4ec582bf91a8e26a961c6a
#
_entry.id   2731e4ca1f4ec582bf91a8e26a961c6a
#
_cell.length_a   1.000
_cell.length_b   1.000
_cell.length_c   1.000
_cell.angle_alpha   90.00
_cell.angle_beta   90.00
_cell.angle_gamma   90.00
#
_symmetry.space_group_name_H-M   'P 1'
#
loop_
_entity.id
_entity.type
_entity.pdbx_description
1 polymer ?
#
loop_
_entity_poly.entity_id
_entity_poly.type
_entity_poly.pdbx_seq_one_letter_code
_entity_poly.pdbx_strand_id
1 'polypeptide(L)'
;MKSSRILLSVFAAVLVMGCSEYDDSALWKKVDETQKQLAELSASLTQLEGQVALLTAAKTGGVITDIKDNPDGGVTVTYTTADGSTATASVATKEDLSDSDIIGTTEEKGVLYWTITVKGKTTILTDKDGAKIPVSGREPSFATDKDGYWMVNGSYILDSKGEKIKSEGKKASLLTGVAKNDDGTVSLTLADGSTVTVETSESFSLTVYYEGSPVNGEIKVADGVKSLELTYKLTGKAAEKASVRVTRAEGVEVSIDLKAEKLGIAVPDDLRKARFTIIAAGENGRMAARTIYLRGTFSVETENDLWSTVEEKLLAPGCNYYNMEFKKIARKMHVLEIDLTNPAIEVTTSYADDIVPNPNGNKNGNNGFNLRETLSQLCARKTAEGEDVIAGINTGFFDSNDGISRGAHIEEGELVYMNNPAVATNLSNHAWAFTIFKDNTASCGKKVFSGKIKIADKEYNFYSVNDTLVRGNNASQMKSYPINLYTSKYVKIPHAERPELVNKLSTKALYITAKYTAANMTVNGGWSTATVTALADGRTTALEEAPYLTDKKEVGIQITGDTAEEISKAVKVGDEIQLCAEMAVNGEVKPILTQNSTMWQFVTDGQNTLNTVPANHTFRTLSDPMTFACVDRSGSRIMLVEIDGRQEGFSIGVNAEEVTDISLRLGAWNATRFDGGGSSAMWAKKDGVSGLVSRPSDSKGERSCMNYMYVRIK
;
A
#
# COMPACT_ATOMS: atom_id res chain seq x y z
N MET A 1 -4.50 -7.96 -20.91
CA MET A 1 -5.04 -8.07 -22.28
C MET A 1 -4.64 -6.95 -23.25
N LYS A 2 -4.11 -5.79 -22.81
CA LYS A 2 -3.60 -4.72 -23.70
C LYS A 2 -2.13 -4.88 -24.12
N SER A 3 -1.29 -5.52 -23.34
CA SER A 3 0.13 -5.76 -23.66
C SER A 3 0.35 -6.79 -24.79
N SER A 4 -0.56 -7.73 -24.97
CA SER A 4 -0.49 -8.74 -26.03
C SER A 4 -0.73 -8.17 -27.44
N ARG A 5 -1.45 -7.04 -27.57
CA ARG A 5 -1.68 -6.41 -28.88
C ARG A 5 -0.53 -5.51 -29.35
N ILE A 6 0.29 -5.02 -28.46
CA ILE A 6 1.43 -4.16 -28.81
C ILE A 6 2.62 -5.01 -29.31
N LEU A 7 2.80 -6.22 -28.78
CA LEU A 7 3.84 -7.13 -29.31
C LEU A 7 3.54 -7.62 -30.73
N LEU A 8 2.27 -7.80 -31.07
CA LEU A 8 1.87 -8.24 -32.42
C LEU A 8 2.05 -7.16 -33.51
N SER A 9 1.94 -5.89 -33.12
CA SER A 9 2.09 -4.77 -34.08
C SER A 9 3.55 -4.39 -34.39
N VAL A 10 4.48 -4.69 -33.48
CA VAL A 10 5.92 -4.44 -33.73
C VAL A 10 6.52 -5.52 -34.65
N PHE A 11 6.02 -6.76 -34.62
CA PHE A 11 6.48 -7.83 -35.50
C PHE A 11 5.99 -7.68 -36.96
N ALA A 12 4.82 -7.06 -37.16
CA ALA A 12 4.28 -6.83 -38.51
C ALA A 12 4.96 -5.69 -39.28
N ALA A 13 5.66 -4.77 -38.60
CA ALA A 13 6.28 -3.62 -39.23
C ALA A 13 7.71 -3.88 -39.80
N VAL A 14 8.34 -5.01 -39.43
CA VAL A 14 9.69 -5.35 -39.89
C VAL A 14 9.70 -6.19 -41.17
N LEU A 15 8.53 -6.66 -41.66
CA LEU A 15 8.42 -7.61 -42.77
C LEU A 15 8.13 -6.98 -44.15
N VAL A 16 8.27 -5.66 -44.35
CA VAL A 16 7.87 -4.99 -45.61
C VAL A 16 9.08 -4.38 -46.37
N MET A 17 10.30 -4.67 -46.03
CA MET A 17 11.42 -4.23 -46.85
C MET A 17 12.43 -5.37 -47.12
N GLY A 18 12.35 -5.97 -48.29
CA GLY A 18 13.41 -6.82 -48.83
C GLY A 18 12.89 -7.90 -49.81
N CYS A 19 12.76 -7.57 -51.09
CA CYS A 19 12.65 -8.56 -52.18
C CYS A 19 14.02 -9.22 -52.44
N SER A 20 14.14 -10.50 -52.08
CA SER A 20 14.95 -11.51 -52.83
C SER A 20 14.61 -12.87 -52.22
N GLU A 21 14.58 -13.90 -53.08
CA GLU A 21 14.24 -15.29 -52.77
C GLU A 21 15.00 -15.82 -51.54
N TYR A 22 14.35 -15.73 -50.38
CA TYR A 22 14.77 -16.37 -49.14
C TYR A 22 13.68 -17.34 -48.73
N ASP A 23 14.03 -18.60 -48.48
CA ASP A 23 13.12 -19.62 -47.99
C ASP A 23 12.75 -19.33 -46.51
N ASP A 24 11.64 -18.62 -46.31
CA ASP A 24 11.14 -18.20 -44.99
C ASP A 24 10.46 -19.35 -44.21
N SER A 25 10.36 -20.56 -44.79
CA SER A 25 9.60 -21.66 -44.18
C SER A 25 10.11 -22.05 -42.78
N ALA A 26 11.45 -22.03 -42.61
CA ALA A 26 12.08 -22.30 -41.30
C ALA A 26 11.82 -21.21 -40.26
N LEU A 27 11.71 -19.96 -40.71
CA LEU A 27 11.41 -18.82 -39.84
C LEU A 27 9.92 -18.86 -39.37
N TRP A 28 9.02 -19.11 -40.32
CA TRP A 28 7.57 -19.23 -40.00
C TRP A 28 7.28 -20.42 -39.07
N LYS A 29 7.98 -21.55 -39.28
CA LYS A 29 7.86 -22.69 -38.36
C LYS A 29 8.36 -22.36 -36.96
N LYS A 30 9.41 -21.56 -36.80
CA LYS A 30 9.88 -21.05 -35.50
C LYS A 30 8.89 -20.05 -34.87
N VAL A 31 8.24 -19.20 -35.66
CA VAL A 31 7.22 -18.25 -35.20
C VAL A 31 6.00 -19.02 -34.68
N ASP A 32 5.51 -20.01 -35.43
CA ASP A 32 4.38 -20.85 -35.02
C ASP A 32 4.71 -21.65 -33.74
N GLU A 33 5.93 -22.18 -33.64
CA GLU A 33 6.39 -22.91 -32.45
C GLU A 33 6.52 -21.98 -31.24
N THR A 34 7.00 -20.76 -31.42
CA THR A 34 7.07 -19.73 -30.35
C THR A 34 5.69 -19.25 -29.94
N GLN A 35 4.75 -19.07 -30.87
CA GLN A 35 3.37 -18.71 -30.56
C GLN A 35 2.66 -19.82 -29.78
N LYS A 36 2.91 -21.08 -30.13
CA LYS A 36 2.38 -22.23 -29.39
C LYS A 36 2.94 -22.28 -27.96
N GLN A 37 4.25 -22.11 -27.80
CA GLN A 37 4.91 -22.07 -26.50
C GLN A 37 4.40 -20.90 -25.64
N LEU A 38 4.15 -19.73 -26.24
CA LEU A 38 3.60 -18.58 -25.55
C LEU A 38 2.15 -18.83 -25.09
N ALA A 39 1.35 -19.51 -25.90
CA ALA A 39 -0.01 -19.90 -25.53
C ALA A 39 -0.02 -20.92 -24.38
N GLU A 40 0.87 -21.92 -24.42
CA GLU A 40 1.02 -22.93 -23.35
C GLU A 40 1.51 -22.28 -22.05
N LEU A 41 2.47 -21.34 -22.11
CA LEU A 41 2.96 -20.58 -20.96
C LEU A 41 1.86 -19.70 -20.35
N SER A 42 1.07 -19.02 -21.20
CA SER A 42 -0.06 -18.21 -20.75
C SER A 42 -1.15 -19.06 -20.05
N ALA A 43 -1.43 -20.25 -20.56
CA ALA A 43 -2.36 -21.18 -19.94
C ALA A 43 -1.86 -21.68 -18.58
N SER A 44 -0.55 -22.00 -18.50
CA SER A 44 0.09 -22.41 -17.23
C SER A 44 0.08 -21.29 -16.19
N LEU A 45 0.33 -20.06 -16.60
CA LEU A 45 0.27 -18.89 -15.71
C LEU A 45 -1.15 -18.70 -15.16
N THR A 46 -2.16 -18.75 -16.00
CA THR A 46 -3.57 -18.65 -15.56
C THR A 46 -3.96 -19.77 -14.59
N GLN A 47 -3.45 -20.98 -14.81
CA GLN A 47 -3.68 -22.10 -13.90
C GLN A 47 -3.01 -21.86 -12.53
N LEU A 48 -1.77 -21.36 -12.50
CA LEU A 48 -1.06 -21.03 -11.28
C LEU A 48 -1.75 -19.90 -10.51
N GLU A 49 -2.18 -18.85 -11.19
CA GLU A 49 -2.95 -17.76 -10.59
C GLU A 49 -4.22 -18.27 -9.91
N GLY A 50 -4.97 -19.17 -10.55
CA GLY A 50 -6.14 -19.80 -9.97
C GLY A 50 -5.82 -20.65 -8.73
N GLN A 51 -4.72 -21.39 -8.74
CA GLN A 51 -4.29 -22.20 -7.59
C GLN A 51 -3.81 -21.33 -6.41
N VAL A 52 -3.09 -20.23 -6.67
CA VAL A 52 -2.71 -19.24 -5.64
C VAL A 52 -3.98 -18.61 -5.03
N ALA A 53 -4.95 -18.25 -5.85
CA ALA A 53 -6.21 -17.70 -5.38
C ALA A 53 -7.00 -18.70 -4.51
N LEU A 54 -7.05 -19.98 -4.90
CA LEU A 54 -7.64 -21.05 -4.10
C LEU A 54 -6.95 -21.21 -2.74
N LEU A 55 -5.62 -21.25 -2.70
CA LEU A 55 -4.85 -21.35 -1.46
C LEU A 55 -5.03 -20.11 -0.57
N THR A 56 -5.12 -18.94 -1.18
CA THR A 56 -5.41 -17.68 -0.48
C THR A 56 -6.81 -17.70 0.13
N ALA A 57 -7.82 -18.13 -0.65
CA ALA A 57 -9.18 -18.28 -0.16
C ALA A 57 -9.24 -19.29 1.00
N ALA A 58 -8.56 -20.43 0.88
CA ALA A 58 -8.46 -21.43 1.95
C ALA A 58 -7.88 -20.84 3.25
N LYS A 59 -6.84 -20.02 3.13
CA LYS A 59 -6.18 -19.35 4.26
C LYS A 59 -7.05 -18.24 4.89
N THR A 60 -7.91 -17.61 4.12
CA THR A 60 -8.79 -16.50 4.55
C THR A 60 -10.22 -16.95 4.89
N GLY A 61 -10.48 -18.24 4.97
CA GLY A 61 -11.78 -18.80 5.36
C GLY A 61 -12.74 -19.05 4.20
N GLY A 62 -12.22 -19.10 2.97
CA GLY A 62 -12.98 -19.56 1.81
C GLY A 62 -13.37 -21.04 1.93
N VAL A 63 -14.48 -21.42 1.32
CA VAL A 63 -15.07 -22.77 1.42
C VAL A 63 -15.13 -23.40 0.03
N ILE A 64 -14.64 -24.63 -0.12
CA ILE A 64 -14.82 -25.40 -1.36
C ILE A 64 -16.27 -25.84 -1.47
N THR A 65 -16.91 -25.49 -2.59
CA THR A 65 -18.33 -25.77 -2.85
C THR A 65 -18.53 -26.92 -3.83
N ASP A 66 -17.57 -27.20 -4.71
CA ASP A 66 -17.64 -28.30 -5.65
C ASP A 66 -16.25 -28.76 -6.11
N ILE A 67 -16.13 -30.06 -6.44
CA ILE A 67 -14.95 -30.66 -7.07
C ILE A 67 -15.41 -31.55 -8.19
N LYS A 68 -14.95 -31.27 -9.41
CA LYS A 68 -15.39 -31.95 -10.63
C LYS A 68 -14.17 -32.44 -11.40
N ASP A 69 -14.20 -33.73 -11.77
CA ASP A 69 -13.17 -34.31 -12.64
C ASP A 69 -13.22 -33.68 -14.05
N ASN A 70 -12.07 -33.42 -14.61
CA ASN A 70 -11.93 -32.89 -15.97
C ASN A 70 -11.73 -34.04 -16.96
N PRO A 71 -12.27 -33.93 -18.18
CA PRO A 71 -12.13 -34.98 -19.22
C PRO A 71 -10.67 -35.22 -19.66
N ASP A 72 -9.80 -34.25 -19.47
CA ASP A 72 -8.39 -34.25 -19.85
C ASP A 72 -7.45 -34.65 -18.69
N GLY A 73 -8.03 -35.17 -17.60
CA GLY A 73 -7.33 -35.42 -16.33
C GLY A 73 -7.32 -34.19 -15.41
N GLY A 74 -6.98 -34.42 -14.13
CA GLY A 74 -7.06 -33.35 -13.13
C GLY A 74 -8.48 -33.05 -12.68
N VAL A 75 -8.62 -32.04 -11.83
CA VAL A 75 -9.89 -31.63 -11.24
C VAL A 75 -10.09 -30.11 -11.31
N THR A 76 -11.34 -29.69 -11.43
CA THR A 76 -11.73 -28.28 -11.22
C THR A 76 -12.34 -28.16 -9.83
N VAL A 77 -11.78 -27.26 -9.03
CA VAL A 77 -12.25 -26.93 -7.68
C VAL A 77 -13.02 -25.63 -7.75
N THR A 78 -14.28 -25.64 -7.32
CA THR A 78 -15.10 -24.44 -7.16
C THR A 78 -15.09 -24.03 -5.68
N TYR A 79 -14.87 -22.75 -5.38
CA TYR A 79 -14.75 -22.25 -4.01
C TYR A 79 -15.32 -20.85 -3.88
N THR A 80 -15.65 -20.44 -2.64
CA THR A 80 -15.99 -19.07 -2.31
C THR A 80 -14.74 -18.31 -1.86
N THR A 81 -14.62 -17.08 -2.29
CA THR A 81 -13.60 -16.13 -1.84
C THR A 81 -14.04 -15.44 -0.55
N ALA A 82 -13.16 -14.69 0.09
CA ALA A 82 -13.46 -14.00 1.35
C ALA A 82 -14.59 -12.96 1.24
N ASP A 83 -14.82 -12.42 0.05
CA ASP A 83 -15.92 -11.50 -0.28
C ASP A 83 -17.25 -12.22 -0.61
N GLY A 84 -17.27 -13.57 -0.56
CA GLY A 84 -18.44 -14.38 -0.87
C GLY A 84 -18.67 -14.65 -2.36
N SER A 85 -17.80 -14.18 -3.26
CA SER A 85 -17.88 -14.50 -4.67
C SER A 85 -17.46 -15.96 -4.93
N THR A 86 -17.90 -16.52 -6.06
CA THR A 86 -17.54 -17.89 -6.49
C THR A 86 -16.44 -17.83 -7.52
N ALA A 87 -15.38 -18.62 -7.31
CA ALA A 87 -14.26 -18.76 -8.23
C ALA A 87 -13.94 -20.23 -8.49
N THR A 88 -13.15 -20.52 -9.52
CA THR A 88 -12.70 -21.87 -9.87
C THR A 88 -11.20 -21.93 -10.04
N ALA A 89 -10.60 -23.08 -9.68
CA ALA A 89 -9.20 -23.37 -9.93
C ALA A 89 -9.05 -24.78 -10.51
N SER A 90 -8.20 -24.94 -11.53
CA SER A 90 -7.86 -26.24 -12.08
C SER A 90 -6.61 -26.80 -11.41
N VAL A 91 -6.67 -28.05 -11.00
CA VAL A 91 -5.58 -28.77 -10.35
C VAL A 91 -5.28 -30.04 -11.17
N ALA A 92 -4.03 -30.18 -11.60
CA ALA A 92 -3.60 -31.39 -12.31
C ALA A 92 -3.47 -32.57 -11.34
N THR A 93 -3.70 -33.79 -11.82
CA THR A 93 -3.46 -35.00 -11.01
C THR A 93 -1.95 -35.32 -10.98
N LYS A 94 -1.56 -36.16 -10.02
CA LYS A 94 -0.18 -36.62 -9.91
C LYS A 94 0.32 -37.34 -11.16
N GLU A 95 -0.58 -37.98 -11.91
CA GLU A 95 -0.28 -38.65 -13.21
C GLU A 95 0.04 -37.62 -14.29
N ASP A 96 -0.70 -36.49 -14.33
CA ASP A 96 -0.46 -35.39 -15.28
C ASP A 96 0.83 -34.63 -15.01
N LEU A 97 1.36 -34.72 -13.78
CA LEU A 97 2.58 -34.04 -13.35
C LEU A 97 3.82 -34.93 -13.44
N SER A 98 3.68 -36.20 -13.85
CA SER A 98 4.81 -37.12 -14.01
C SER A 98 5.91 -36.59 -14.95
N ASP A 99 5.52 -35.76 -15.91
CA ASP A 99 6.40 -35.12 -16.88
C ASP A 99 6.64 -33.62 -16.62
N SER A 100 6.24 -33.11 -15.45
CA SER A 100 6.40 -31.70 -15.07
C SER A 100 7.65 -31.48 -14.24
N ASP A 101 8.28 -30.32 -14.44
CA ASP A 101 9.37 -29.88 -13.59
C ASP A 101 8.78 -29.22 -12.32
N ILE A 102 9.17 -29.71 -11.14
CA ILE A 102 8.61 -29.26 -9.86
C ILE A 102 9.70 -28.62 -9.03
N ILE A 103 9.52 -27.36 -8.63
CA ILE A 103 10.39 -26.67 -7.69
C ILE A 103 9.82 -26.88 -6.29
N GLY A 104 10.65 -27.38 -5.37
CA GLY A 104 10.25 -27.70 -4.02
C GLY A 104 11.35 -27.41 -3.01
N THR A 105 11.20 -27.94 -1.80
CA THR A 105 12.19 -27.81 -0.73
C THR A 105 12.44 -29.16 -0.07
N THR A 106 13.62 -29.33 0.51
CA THR A 106 13.95 -30.48 1.36
C THR A 106 14.72 -30.03 2.59
N GLU A 107 14.50 -30.70 3.71
CA GLU A 107 15.22 -30.41 4.95
C GLU A 107 16.40 -31.36 5.13
N GLU A 108 17.59 -30.81 5.36
CA GLU A 108 18.74 -31.57 5.81
C GLU A 108 19.36 -30.91 7.04
N LYS A 109 19.46 -31.65 8.12
CA LYS A 109 20.08 -31.22 9.39
C LYS A 109 19.50 -29.91 9.94
N GLY A 110 18.18 -29.70 9.81
CA GLY A 110 17.49 -28.52 10.31
C GLY A 110 17.58 -27.30 9.40
N VAL A 111 18.11 -27.46 8.18
CA VAL A 111 18.17 -26.38 7.16
C VAL A 111 17.34 -26.81 5.96
N LEU A 112 16.41 -25.95 5.54
CA LEU A 112 15.63 -26.12 4.32
C LEU A 112 16.43 -25.64 3.10
N TYR A 113 16.49 -26.48 2.08
CA TYR A 113 17.16 -26.22 0.81
C TYR A 113 16.19 -26.29 -0.36
N TRP A 114 16.39 -25.48 -1.38
CA TRP A 114 15.65 -25.56 -2.62
C TRP A 114 15.95 -26.80 -3.42
N THR A 115 14.92 -27.40 -4.03
CA THR A 115 15.04 -28.58 -4.91
C THR A 115 14.34 -28.34 -6.24
N ILE A 116 14.77 -29.09 -7.26
CA ILE A 116 14.03 -29.26 -8.50
C ILE A 116 13.82 -30.75 -8.76
N THR A 117 12.60 -31.11 -9.15
CA THR A 117 12.26 -32.48 -9.57
C THR A 117 11.99 -32.45 -11.07
N VAL A 118 12.76 -33.21 -11.82
CA VAL A 118 12.60 -33.39 -13.26
C VAL A 118 12.47 -34.88 -13.55
N LYS A 119 11.41 -35.28 -14.23
CA LYS A 119 11.10 -36.73 -14.50
C LYS A 119 11.11 -37.56 -13.22
N GLY A 120 10.51 -37.05 -12.16
CA GLY A 120 10.44 -37.73 -10.87
C GLY A 120 11.74 -37.84 -10.09
N LYS A 121 12.85 -37.25 -10.59
CA LYS A 121 14.13 -37.20 -9.88
C LYS A 121 14.33 -35.85 -9.21
N THR A 122 14.34 -35.82 -7.90
CA THR A 122 14.57 -34.60 -7.09
C THR A 122 16.08 -34.34 -6.92
N THR A 123 16.51 -33.13 -7.16
CA THR A 123 17.89 -32.66 -6.99
C THR A 123 17.89 -31.39 -6.14
N ILE A 124 18.75 -31.34 -5.11
CA ILE A 124 18.95 -30.12 -4.32
C ILE A 124 19.70 -29.12 -5.18
N LEU A 125 19.23 -27.87 -5.17
CA LEU A 125 19.86 -26.79 -5.94
C LEU A 125 21.18 -26.38 -5.27
N THR A 126 22.19 -26.19 -6.10
CA THR A 126 23.51 -25.70 -5.68
C THR A 126 23.86 -24.41 -6.43
N ASP A 127 24.66 -23.57 -5.82
CA ASP A 127 25.23 -22.40 -6.48
C ASP A 127 26.38 -22.80 -7.43
N LYS A 128 27.00 -21.80 -8.07
CA LYS A 128 28.14 -22.01 -9.00
C LYS A 128 29.37 -22.68 -8.37
N ASP A 129 29.48 -22.63 -7.04
CA ASP A 129 30.61 -23.20 -6.28
C ASP A 129 30.24 -24.56 -5.67
N GLY A 130 29.04 -25.08 -5.98
CA GLY A 130 28.52 -26.38 -5.53
C GLY A 130 27.91 -26.36 -4.11
N ALA A 131 27.76 -25.20 -3.49
CA ALA A 131 27.11 -25.09 -2.18
C ALA A 131 25.59 -25.15 -2.34
N LYS A 132 24.90 -25.91 -1.43
CA LYS A 132 23.44 -26.02 -1.44
C LYS A 132 22.78 -24.67 -1.16
N ILE A 133 21.74 -24.33 -1.89
CA ILE A 133 21.02 -23.04 -1.76
C ILE A 133 19.95 -23.17 -0.67
N PRO A 134 20.12 -22.51 0.50
CA PRO A 134 19.12 -22.57 1.58
C PRO A 134 17.90 -21.70 1.24
N VAL A 135 16.74 -22.09 1.77
CA VAL A 135 15.48 -21.34 1.64
C VAL A 135 15.49 -20.06 2.49
N SER A 136 16.32 -20.00 3.52
CA SER A 136 16.52 -18.78 4.33
C SER A 136 17.49 -17.84 3.61
N GLY A 137 16.98 -16.75 3.06
CA GLY A 137 17.76 -15.77 2.32
C GLY A 137 16.94 -15.15 1.18
N ARG A 138 17.60 -14.61 0.17
CA ARG A 138 16.92 -14.09 -1.03
C ARG A 138 16.19 -15.23 -1.75
N GLU A 139 14.95 -14.97 -2.15
CA GLU A 139 14.25 -15.88 -3.06
C GLU A 139 15.11 -16.09 -4.32
N PRO A 140 15.42 -17.33 -4.70
CA PRO A 140 16.17 -17.59 -5.90
C PRO A 140 15.35 -17.22 -7.13
N SER A 141 15.97 -16.52 -8.07
CA SER A 141 15.39 -16.25 -9.37
C SER A 141 15.58 -17.47 -10.26
N PHE A 142 14.49 -18.11 -10.68
CA PHE A 142 14.50 -19.21 -11.61
C PHE A 142 14.23 -18.71 -13.02
N ALA A 143 14.96 -19.26 -13.99
CA ALA A 143 14.80 -18.99 -15.41
C ALA A 143 15.22 -20.22 -16.23
N THR A 144 14.83 -20.25 -17.49
CA THR A 144 15.43 -21.15 -18.48
C THR A 144 16.22 -20.34 -19.52
N ASP A 145 17.33 -20.88 -20.01
CA ASP A 145 18.03 -20.26 -21.12
C ASP A 145 17.30 -20.49 -22.46
N LYS A 146 17.80 -19.93 -23.54
CA LYS A 146 17.23 -20.06 -24.90
C LYS A 146 17.14 -21.50 -25.40
N ASP A 147 17.87 -22.42 -24.81
CA ASP A 147 17.92 -23.84 -25.18
C ASP A 147 17.12 -24.71 -24.22
N GLY A 148 16.41 -24.06 -23.24
CA GLY A 148 15.51 -24.68 -22.27
C GLY A 148 16.21 -25.31 -21.06
N TYR A 149 17.43 -24.93 -20.72
CA TYR A 149 18.11 -25.42 -19.52
C TYR A 149 17.80 -24.54 -18.30
N TRP A 150 17.49 -25.18 -17.16
CA TRP A 150 17.19 -24.50 -15.92
C TRP A 150 18.38 -23.71 -15.38
N MET A 151 18.09 -22.50 -14.94
CA MET A 151 19.01 -21.59 -14.26
C MET A 151 18.44 -21.11 -12.94
N VAL A 152 19.30 -20.92 -11.96
CA VAL A 152 18.98 -20.27 -10.68
C VAL A 152 19.97 -19.13 -10.45
N ASN A 153 19.46 -17.93 -10.19
CA ASN A 153 20.29 -16.73 -10.02
C ASN A 153 21.29 -16.49 -11.17
N GLY A 154 20.90 -16.84 -12.40
CA GLY A 154 21.75 -16.69 -13.60
C GLY A 154 22.79 -17.79 -13.81
N SER A 155 22.86 -18.81 -12.95
CA SER A 155 23.74 -19.97 -13.06
C SER A 155 22.95 -21.23 -13.43
N TYR A 156 23.52 -22.12 -14.27
CA TYR A 156 22.86 -23.37 -14.62
C TYR A 156 22.67 -24.28 -13.43
N ILE A 157 21.51 -24.91 -13.35
CA ILE A 157 21.26 -26.00 -12.40
C ILE A 157 21.88 -27.28 -12.99
N LEU A 158 22.73 -27.92 -12.20
CA LEU A 158 23.45 -29.12 -12.61
C LEU A 158 22.94 -30.35 -11.86
N ASP A 159 22.90 -31.50 -12.52
CA ASP A 159 22.59 -32.77 -11.87
C ASP A 159 23.81 -33.31 -11.07
N SER A 160 23.64 -34.46 -10.43
CA SER A 160 24.69 -35.11 -9.63
C SER A 160 25.93 -35.56 -10.43
N LYS A 161 25.86 -35.45 -11.74
CA LYS A 161 27.00 -35.72 -12.68
C LYS A 161 27.62 -34.46 -13.23
N GLY A 162 27.08 -33.27 -12.84
CA GLY A 162 27.54 -31.97 -13.35
C GLY A 162 26.95 -31.61 -14.72
N GLU A 163 25.93 -32.30 -15.21
CA GLU A 163 25.28 -32.00 -16.49
C GLU A 163 24.12 -31.00 -16.24
N LYS A 164 23.89 -30.10 -17.20
CA LYS A 164 22.80 -29.11 -17.13
C LYS A 164 21.44 -29.79 -17.18
N ILE A 165 20.53 -29.41 -16.28
CA ILE A 165 19.16 -29.92 -16.24
C ILE A 165 18.31 -29.16 -17.25
N LYS A 166 17.75 -29.88 -18.22
CA LYS A 166 16.83 -29.31 -19.20
C LYS A 166 15.41 -29.29 -18.66
N SER A 167 14.70 -28.18 -18.83
CA SER A 167 13.26 -28.11 -18.57
C SER A 167 12.53 -28.98 -19.60
N GLU A 168 11.78 -29.96 -19.12
CA GLU A 168 10.96 -30.81 -19.96
C GLU A 168 9.48 -30.68 -19.58
N GLY A 169 9.17 -29.86 -18.56
CA GLY A 169 7.84 -29.64 -18.05
C GLY A 169 6.97 -28.82 -19.00
N LYS A 170 5.87 -29.40 -19.42
CA LYS A 170 4.86 -28.70 -20.23
C LYS A 170 3.79 -28.00 -19.39
N LYS A 171 3.76 -28.24 -18.06
CA LYS A 171 2.79 -27.68 -17.12
C LYS A 171 3.48 -27.37 -15.78
N ALA A 172 3.31 -26.15 -15.30
CA ALA A 172 3.66 -25.79 -13.92
C ALA A 172 2.41 -25.92 -13.03
N SER A 173 2.53 -26.53 -11.86
CA SER A 173 1.45 -26.61 -10.88
C SER A 173 1.99 -26.47 -9.46
N LEU A 174 1.29 -25.69 -8.65
CA LEU A 174 1.54 -25.59 -7.20
C LEU A 174 0.85 -26.71 -6.44
N LEU A 175 -0.21 -27.28 -7.00
CA LEU A 175 -1.01 -28.33 -6.40
C LEU A 175 -0.87 -29.63 -7.22
N THR A 176 -0.59 -30.72 -6.54
CA THR A 176 -0.37 -32.05 -7.12
C THR A 176 -1.50 -33.01 -6.82
N GLY A 177 -2.47 -32.63 -6.00
CA GLY A 177 -3.63 -33.46 -5.69
C GLY A 177 -4.72 -32.73 -4.93
N VAL A 178 -5.93 -33.25 -5.10
CA VAL A 178 -7.13 -32.86 -4.35
C VAL A 178 -7.82 -34.13 -3.90
N ALA A 179 -8.07 -34.28 -2.61
CA ALA A 179 -8.77 -35.43 -2.06
C ALA A 179 -9.87 -35.01 -1.09
N LYS A 180 -11.06 -35.58 -1.21
CA LYS A 180 -12.13 -35.45 -0.21
C LYS A 180 -11.79 -36.37 0.98
N ASN A 181 -11.88 -35.81 2.16
CA ASN A 181 -11.71 -36.56 3.41
C ASN A 181 -13.06 -37.08 3.92
N ASP A 182 -13.06 -38.17 4.66
CA ASP A 182 -14.28 -38.77 5.25
C ASP A 182 -15.06 -37.82 6.15
N ASP A 183 -14.40 -36.78 6.63
CA ASP A 183 -14.95 -35.78 7.52
C ASP A 183 -15.58 -34.57 6.76
N GLY A 184 -15.62 -34.63 5.43
CA GLY A 184 -16.19 -33.62 4.58
C GLY A 184 -15.25 -32.45 4.26
N THR A 185 -14.00 -32.46 4.73
CA THR A 185 -12.97 -31.51 4.27
C THR A 185 -12.32 -31.98 2.96
N VAL A 186 -11.51 -31.11 2.39
CA VAL A 186 -10.69 -31.41 1.20
C VAL A 186 -9.23 -31.15 1.53
N SER A 187 -8.40 -32.13 1.23
CA SER A 187 -6.95 -31.99 1.28
C SER A 187 -6.41 -31.55 -0.08
N LEU A 188 -5.74 -30.40 -0.11
CA LEU A 188 -4.98 -29.90 -1.26
C LEU A 188 -3.52 -30.30 -1.03
N THR A 189 -2.95 -31.12 -1.89
CA THR A 189 -1.54 -31.52 -1.81
C THR A 189 -0.70 -30.56 -2.63
N LEU A 190 0.30 -29.91 -2.01
CA LEU A 190 1.25 -29.02 -2.69
C LEU A 190 2.33 -29.84 -3.41
N ALA A 191 3.08 -29.15 -4.26
CA ALA A 191 4.17 -29.76 -5.04
C ALA A 191 5.30 -30.34 -4.16
N ASP A 192 5.51 -29.83 -2.94
CA ASP A 192 6.47 -30.34 -1.97
C ASP A 192 5.96 -31.55 -1.16
N GLY A 193 4.73 -32.00 -1.42
CA GLY A 193 4.08 -33.09 -0.73
C GLY A 193 3.39 -32.72 0.58
N SER A 194 3.48 -31.47 1.01
CA SER A 194 2.69 -30.98 2.14
C SER A 194 1.21 -30.86 1.77
N THR A 195 0.34 -30.87 2.78
CA THR A 195 -1.10 -30.78 2.56
C THR A 195 -1.72 -29.61 3.28
N VAL A 196 -2.64 -28.92 2.59
CA VAL A 196 -3.52 -27.90 3.18
C VAL A 196 -4.93 -28.46 3.22
N THR A 197 -5.52 -28.56 4.41
CA THR A 197 -6.91 -29.00 4.56
C THR A 197 -7.84 -27.81 4.50
N VAL A 198 -8.85 -27.89 3.64
CA VAL A 198 -9.82 -26.83 3.38
C VAL A 198 -11.21 -27.30 3.74
N GLU A 199 -11.99 -26.44 4.36
CA GLU A 199 -13.38 -26.71 4.69
C GLU A 199 -14.26 -26.75 3.43
N THR A 200 -15.27 -27.60 3.43
CA THR A 200 -16.31 -27.62 2.38
C THR A 200 -17.66 -27.24 2.97
N SER A 201 -18.65 -27.01 2.12
CA SER A 201 -20.03 -26.82 2.58
C SER A 201 -20.61 -28.03 3.33
N GLU A 202 -19.99 -29.20 3.22
CA GLU A 202 -20.33 -30.44 3.95
C GLU A 202 -19.55 -30.57 5.26
N SER A 203 -18.52 -29.76 5.49
CA SER A 203 -17.70 -29.75 6.68
C SER A 203 -18.32 -28.93 7.81
N PHE A 204 -17.66 -28.90 8.96
CA PHE A 204 -18.13 -28.14 10.10
C PHE A 204 -18.10 -26.63 9.82
N SER A 205 -19.28 -25.98 9.82
CA SER A 205 -19.40 -24.54 9.59
C SER A 205 -20.34 -23.87 10.59
N LEU A 206 -20.09 -22.57 10.83
CA LEU A 206 -20.89 -21.68 11.66
C LEU A 206 -21.38 -20.51 10.80
N THR A 207 -22.69 -20.39 10.67
CA THR A 207 -23.32 -19.24 10.02
C THR A 207 -24.14 -18.46 11.02
N VAL A 208 -24.03 -17.15 11.03
CA VAL A 208 -24.78 -16.23 11.91
C VAL A 208 -25.80 -15.48 11.06
N TYR A 209 -26.99 -15.27 11.60
CA TYR A 209 -28.10 -14.60 10.92
C TYR A 209 -28.58 -13.40 11.75
N TYR A 210 -28.89 -12.34 11.07
CA TYR A 210 -29.62 -11.19 11.58
C TYR A 210 -30.87 -10.96 10.73
N GLU A 211 -32.04 -10.86 11.36
CA GLU A 211 -33.33 -10.74 10.69
C GLU A 211 -33.57 -11.77 9.58
N GLY A 212 -33.10 -13.00 9.82
CA GLY A 212 -33.27 -14.13 8.88
C GLY A 212 -32.26 -14.16 7.72
N SER A 213 -31.39 -13.17 7.58
CA SER A 213 -30.36 -13.11 6.55
C SER A 213 -28.98 -13.45 7.11
N PRO A 214 -28.13 -14.20 6.36
CA PRO A 214 -26.75 -14.45 6.76
C PRO A 214 -25.96 -13.14 6.94
N VAL A 215 -25.25 -13.01 8.04
CA VAL A 215 -24.38 -11.84 8.29
C VAL A 215 -23.09 -12.03 7.54
N ASN A 216 -22.91 -11.29 6.45
CA ASN A 216 -21.70 -11.29 5.62
C ASN A 216 -20.87 -10.00 5.74
N GLY A 217 -21.20 -9.14 6.70
CA GLY A 217 -20.53 -7.87 6.90
C GLY A 217 -20.87 -7.25 8.24
N GLU A 218 -20.92 -5.94 8.29
CA GLU A 218 -21.24 -5.15 9.47
C GLU A 218 -22.77 -5.01 9.63
N ILE A 219 -23.29 -5.21 10.83
CA ILE A 219 -24.70 -4.94 11.17
C ILE A 219 -24.82 -3.48 11.57
N LYS A 220 -25.63 -2.72 10.84
CA LYS A 220 -25.97 -1.35 11.20
C LYS A 220 -27.06 -1.37 12.27
N VAL A 221 -26.79 -0.71 13.37
CA VAL A 221 -27.71 -0.59 14.52
C VAL A 221 -28.32 0.80 14.51
N ALA A 222 -29.63 0.89 14.37
CA ALA A 222 -30.34 2.17 14.39
C ALA A 222 -30.31 2.82 15.77
N ASP A 223 -30.47 4.15 15.82
CA ASP A 223 -30.53 4.89 17.07
C ASP A 223 -31.71 4.43 17.94
N GLY A 224 -31.46 4.39 19.23
CA GLY A 224 -32.46 3.98 20.21
C GLY A 224 -32.64 2.47 20.35
N VAL A 225 -32.00 1.66 19.55
CA VAL A 225 -31.99 0.20 19.71
C VAL A 225 -31.19 -0.16 20.96
N LYS A 226 -31.80 -0.82 21.93
CA LYS A 226 -31.16 -1.24 23.19
C LYS A 226 -30.70 -2.68 23.20
N SER A 227 -31.22 -3.48 22.30
CA SER A 227 -30.79 -4.88 22.16
C SER A 227 -30.99 -5.39 20.75
N LEU A 228 -30.16 -6.34 20.35
CA LEU A 228 -30.28 -7.10 19.11
C LEU A 228 -30.35 -8.58 19.44
N GLU A 229 -31.08 -9.32 18.61
CA GLU A 229 -31.09 -10.77 18.64
C GLU A 229 -30.50 -11.29 17.31
N LEU A 230 -29.48 -12.13 17.38
CA LEU A 230 -28.98 -12.88 16.26
C LEU A 230 -29.24 -14.37 16.48
N THR A 231 -29.38 -15.10 15.41
CA THR A 231 -29.40 -16.56 15.46
C THR A 231 -28.15 -17.12 14.81
N TYR A 232 -27.76 -18.33 15.19
CA TYR A 232 -26.65 -19.01 14.52
C TYR A 232 -27.07 -20.44 14.15
N LYS A 233 -26.39 -21.00 13.15
CA LYS A 233 -26.59 -22.36 12.72
C LYS A 233 -25.26 -23.03 12.54
N LEU A 234 -25.14 -24.22 13.12
CA LEU A 234 -24.01 -25.11 12.86
C LEU A 234 -24.41 -26.15 11.81
N THR A 235 -23.53 -26.44 10.89
CA THR A 235 -23.71 -27.48 9.88
C THR A 235 -22.50 -28.38 9.82
N GLY A 236 -22.68 -29.58 9.23
CA GLY A 236 -21.63 -30.58 9.12
C GLY A 236 -21.72 -31.67 10.19
N LYS A 237 -21.01 -32.78 10.01
CA LYS A 237 -21.04 -33.94 10.88
C LYS A 237 -20.60 -33.67 12.33
N ALA A 238 -19.76 -32.68 12.55
CA ALA A 238 -19.28 -32.29 13.87
C ALA A 238 -20.21 -31.32 14.63
N ALA A 239 -21.34 -30.92 14.03
CA ALA A 239 -22.25 -29.95 14.62
C ALA A 239 -23.07 -30.49 15.79
N GLU A 240 -23.39 -31.81 15.79
CA GLU A 240 -24.30 -32.44 16.77
C GLU A 240 -23.86 -32.33 18.23
N LYS A 241 -22.54 -32.26 18.47
CA LYS A 241 -21.94 -32.15 19.80
C LYS A 241 -21.01 -30.96 19.95
N ALA A 242 -21.19 -29.97 19.10
CA ALA A 242 -20.37 -28.78 19.14
C ALA A 242 -20.69 -27.89 20.35
N SER A 243 -19.66 -27.35 20.98
CA SER A 243 -19.80 -26.29 21.97
C SER A 243 -19.65 -24.93 21.30
N VAL A 244 -20.52 -23.97 21.70
CA VAL A 244 -20.45 -22.60 21.18
C VAL A 244 -20.20 -21.63 22.32
N ARG A 245 -19.30 -20.68 22.08
CA ARG A 245 -19.02 -19.59 23.04
C ARG A 245 -18.72 -18.28 22.32
N VAL A 246 -18.95 -17.20 23.01
CA VAL A 246 -18.57 -15.86 22.58
C VAL A 246 -17.25 -15.48 23.24
N THR A 247 -16.36 -14.88 22.46
CA THR A 247 -15.08 -14.36 22.94
C THR A 247 -14.87 -12.95 22.39
N ARG A 248 -14.00 -12.19 23.06
CA ARG A 248 -13.60 -10.85 22.65
C ARG A 248 -14.77 -9.93 22.30
N ALA A 249 -15.79 -9.86 23.18
CA ALA A 249 -16.80 -8.82 23.05
C ALA A 249 -16.19 -7.47 23.43
N GLU A 250 -16.18 -6.54 22.49
CA GLU A 250 -15.67 -5.18 22.63
C GLU A 250 -16.80 -4.21 22.28
N GLY A 251 -17.13 -3.31 23.18
CA GLY A 251 -18.15 -2.29 22.97
C GLY A 251 -19.61 -2.74 23.15
N VAL A 252 -19.85 -4.03 23.43
CA VAL A 252 -21.19 -4.60 23.72
C VAL A 252 -21.08 -5.76 24.70
N GLU A 253 -22.18 -6.06 25.39
CA GLU A 253 -22.35 -7.30 26.16
C GLU A 253 -23.12 -8.30 25.31
N VAL A 254 -22.63 -9.54 25.24
CA VAL A 254 -23.23 -10.61 24.43
C VAL A 254 -23.57 -11.80 25.33
N SER A 255 -24.84 -12.19 25.33
CA SER A 255 -25.34 -13.39 25.95
C SER A 255 -25.60 -14.48 24.90
N ILE A 256 -25.52 -15.75 25.30
CA ILE A 256 -25.80 -16.87 24.40
C ILE A 256 -26.84 -17.81 25.02
N ASP A 257 -27.85 -18.14 24.25
CA ASP A 257 -28.79 -19.22 24.52
C ASP A 257 -28.49 -20.40 23.61
N LEU A 258 -27.81 -21.40 24.15
CA LEU A 258 -27.40 -22.59 23.42
C LEU A 258 -28.57 -23.48 22.97
N LYS A 259 -29.70 -23.43 23.68
CA LYS A 259 -30.89 -24.24 23.32
C LYS A 259 -31.70 -23.63 22.20
N ALA A 260 -31.78 -22.29 22.18
CA ALA A 260 -32.49 -21.55 21.16
C ALA A 260 -31.58 -21.23 19.94
N GLU A 261 -30.31 -21.51 20.01
CA GLU A 261 -29.29 -21.10 19.02
C GLU A 261 -29.30 -19.60 18.77
N LYS A 262 -29.40 -18.81 19.87
CA LYS A 262 -29.54 -17.35 19.82
C LYS A 262 -28.44 -16.64 20.59
N LEU A 263 -28.17 -15.42 20.13
CA LEU A 263 -27.28 -14.46 20.76
C LEU A 263 -28.09 -13.21 21.08
N GLY A 264 -28.13 -12.82 22.34
CA GLY A 264 -28.66 -11.53 22.79
C GLY A 264 -27.51 -10.54 22.95
N ILE A 265 -27.64 -9.37 22.35
CA ILE A 265 -26.62 -8.32 22.41
C ILE A 265 -27.24 -7.12 23.09
N ALA A 266 -26.68 -6.69 24.22
CA ALA A 266 -27.03 -5.43 24.85
C ALA A 266 -26.29 -4.29 24.14
N VAL A 267 -27.05 -3.34 23.61
CA VAL A 267 -26.55 -2.21 22.85
C VAL A 267 -26.45 -0.98 23.75
N PRO A 268 -25.23 -0.42 23.96
CA PRO A 268 -25.08 0.82 24.71
C PRO A 268 -25.65 2.02 23.94
N ASP A 269 -26.06 3.06 24.66
CA ASP A 269 -26.67 4.26 24.09
C ASP A 269 -25.75 5.04 23.15
N ASP A 270 -24.46 4.91 23.37
CA ASP A 270 -23.39 5.56 22.61
C ASP A 270 -22.66 4.58 21.68
N LEU A 271 -23.33 3.50 21.26
CA LEU A 271 -22.72 2.54 20.33
C LEU A 271 -22.22 3.24 19.08
N ARG A 272 -20.94 3.12 18.84
CA ARG A 272 -20.29 3.57 17.59
C ARG A 272 -19.83 2.39 16.77
N LYS A 273 -18.95 1.59 17.34
CA LYS A 273 -18.53 0.29 16.83
C LYS A 273 -18.42 -0.70 17.96
N ALA A 274 -18.79 -1.92 17.66
CA ALA A 274 -18.55 -3.05 18.54
C ALA A 274 -18.21 -4.28 17.69
N ARG A 275 -17.53 -5.22 18.30
CA ARG A 275 -17.27 -6.52 17.69
C ARG A 275 -17.25 -7.62 18.74
N PHE A 276 -17.63 -8.78 18.32
CA PHE A 276 -17.44 -10.00 19.12
C PHE A 276 -17.21 -11.19 18.20
N THR A 277 -16.57 -12.22 18.72
CA THR A 277 -16.30 -13.43 17.97
C THR A 277 -17.05 -14.59 18.59
N ILE A 278 -17.81 -15.29 17.76
CA ILE A 278 -18.43 -16.56 18.10
C ILE A 278 -17.47 -17.67 17.67
N ILE A 279 -17.21 -18.61 18.56
CA ILE A 279 -16.39 -19.78 18.28
C ILE A 279 -17.25 -21.00 18.55
N ALA A 280 -17.37 -21.88 17.56
CA ALA A 280 -17.92 -23.22 17.71
C ALA A 280 -16.79 -24.24 17.66
N ALA A 281 -16.74 -25.14 18.63
CA ALA A 281 -15.80 -26.24 18.68
C ALA A 281 -16.56 -27.57 18.59
N GLY A 282 -16.39 -28.28 17.48
CA GLY A 282 -16.99 -29.59 17.22
C GLY A 282 -16.16 -30.73 17.79
N GLU A 283 -16.71 -31.93 17.67
CA GLU A 283 -15.95 -33.15 17.96
C GLU A 283 -14.65 -33.19 17.11
N ASN A 284 -13.64 -33.83 17.63
CA ASN A 284 -12.31 -33.94 17.01
C ASN A 284 -11.49 -32.64 16.93
N GLY A 285 -11.81 -31.63 17.77
CA GLY A 285 -11.04 -30.39 17.86
C GLY A 285 -11.24 -29.42 16.68
N ARG A 286 -12.21 -29.67 15.83
CA ARG A 286 -12.57 -28.74 14.76
C ARG A 286 -13.19 -27.48 15.32
N MET A 287 -12.80 -26.34 14.75
CA MET A 287 -13.27 -25.03 15.17
C MET A 287 -13.80 -24.25 13.96
N ALA A 288 -14.94 -23.59 14.16
CA ALA A 288 -15.43 -22.57 13.26
C ALA A 288 -15.58 -21.28 14.05
N ALA A 289 -15.21 -20.16 13.47
CA ALA A 289 -15.32 -18.85 14.12
C ALA A 289 -15.92 -17.84 13.17
N ARG A 290 -16.72 -16.90 13.74
CA ARG A 290 -17.25 -15.73 13.03
C ARG A 290 -17.09 -14.51 13.91
N THR A 291 -16.47 -13.48 13.36
CA THR A 291 -16.45 -12.17 13.99
C THR A 291 -17.59 -11.34 13.43
N ILE A 292 -18.43 -10.83 14.32
CA ILE A 292 -19.55 -9.97 14.00
C ILE A 292 -19.16 -8.55 14.35
N TYR A 293 -19.35 -7.65 13.43
CA TYR A 293 -19.14 -6.23 13.58
C TYR A 293 -20.50 -5.55 13.71
N LEU A 294 -20.62 -4.66 14.68
CA LEU A 294 -21.80 -3.81 14.86
C LEU A 294 -21.37 -2.36 14.69
N ARG A 295 -22.22 -1.59 14.06
CA ARG A 295 -22.02 -0.16 13.91
C ARG A 295 -23.30 0.58 14.26
N GLY A 296 -23.21 1.47 15.23
CA GLY A 296 -24.27 2.43 15.53
C GLY A 296 -24.40 3.45 14.41
N THR A 297 -25.53 4.09 14.34
CA THR A 297 -25.73 5.25 13.48
C THR A 297 -24.70 6.31 13.85
N PHE A 298 -24.07 6.86 12.82
CA PHE A 298 -23.07 7.90 13.01
C PHE A 298 -23.81 9.22 13.26
N SER A 299 -24.16 9.49 14.53
CA SER A 299 -24.68 10.78 14.94
C SER A 299 -23.77 11.39 16.00
N VAL A 300 -23.33 12.61 15.75
CA VAL A 300 -22.66 13.44 16.74
C VAL A 300 -23.75 14.29 17.38
N GLU A 301 -24.45 13.74 18.36
CA GLU A 301 -25.46 14.47 19.12
C GLU A 301 -24.92 14.91 20.47
N THR A 302 -25.07 16.20 20.78
CA THR A 302 -25.05 16.73 22.15
C THR A 302 -26.35 17.38 22.43
N GLU A 303 -26.70 17.55 23.73
CA GLU A 303 -27.91 18.28 24.16
C GLU A 303 -28.02 19.68 23.55
N ASN A 304 -26.89 20.27 23.06
CA ASN A 304 -26.89 21.63 22.53
C ASN A 304 -26.47 21.72 21.04
N ASP A 305 -25.87 20.67 20.43
CA ASP A 305 -25.27 20.73 19.10
C ASP A 305 -25.62 19.49 18.29
N LEU A 306 -26.45 19.65 17.28
CA LEU A 306 -26.99 18.57 16.50
C LEU A 306 -26.30 18.53 15.11
N TRP A 307 -25.28 17.70 14.98
CA TRP A 307 -24.86 17.20 13.68
C TRP A 307 -25.83 16.10 13.23
N SER A 308 -26.36 16.20 12.02
CA SER A 308 -27.20 15.15 11.44
C SER A 308 -26.57 14.65 10.15
N THR A 309 -26.57 13.34 9.96
CA THR A 309 -26.19 12.71 8.69
C THR A 309 -27.27 13.00 7.66
N VAL A 310 -26.90 13.72 6.61
CA VAL A 310 -27.76 14.04 5.46
C VAL A 310 -27.64 12.97 4.39
N GLU A 311 -26.43 12.43 4.22
CA GLU A 311 -26.14 11.37 3.27
C GLU A 311 -25.12 10.41 3.89
N GLU A 312 -25.38 9.13 3.77
CA GLU A 312 -24.43 8.04 4.03
C GLU A 312 -24.29 7.20 2.77
N LYS A 313 -23.05 6.93 2.36
CA LYS A 313 -22.76 6.16 1.16
C LYS A 313 -21.60 5.20 1.36
N LEU A 314 -21.83 3.92 1.12
CA LEU A 314 -20.76 2.94 0.98
C LEU A 314 -20.09 3.16 -0.38
N LEU A 315 -18.83 3.61 -0.38
CA LEU A 315 -18.04 3.80 -1.62
C LEU A 315 -17.42 2.50 -2.08
N ALA A 316 -16.93 1.71 -1.14
CA ALA A 316 -16.43 0.35 -1.33
C ALA A 316 -16.43 -0.38 0.03
N PRO A 317 -16.33 -1.71 0.08
CA PRO A 317 -16.13 -2.43 1.33
C PRO A 317 -14.96 -1.83 2.10
N GLY A 318 -15.21 -1.41 3.35
CA GLY A 318 -14.22 -0.74 4.19
C GLY A 318 -14.08 0.78 4.00
N CYS A 319 -14.81 1.41 3.09
CA CYS A 319 -14.81 2.86 2.90
C CYS A 319 -16.23 3.43 2.83
N ASN A 320 -16.63 4.19 3.85
CA ASN A 320 -17.91 4.88 3.91
C ASN A 320 -17.71 6.39 3.83
N TYR A 321 -18.60 7.05 3.14
CA TYR A 321 -18.69 8.51 3.07
C TYR A 321 -19.93 9.00 3.80
N TYR A 322 -19.79 10.09 4.54
CA TYR A 322 -20.90 10.80 5.21
C TYR A 322 -20.85 12.27 4.84
N ASN A 323 -22.03 12.81 4.53
CA ASN A 323 -22.30 14.24 4.52
C ASN A 323 -23.13 14.58 5.75
N MET A 324 -22.65 15.48 6.56
CA MET A 324 -23.27 15.87 7.82
C MET A 324 -23.51 17.37 7.86
N GLU A 325 -24.65 17.75 8.40
CA GLU A 325 -25.02 19.15 8.58
C GLU A 325 -25.30 19.47 10.04
N PHE A 326 -24.86 20.63 10.47
CA PHE A 326 -25.16 21.17 11.78
C PHE A 326 -26.41 22.04 11.71
N LYS A 327 -27.46 21.72 12.49
CA LYS A 327 -28.79 22.31 12.32
C LYS A 327 -28.96 23.73 12.86
N LYS A 328 -28.16 24.13 13.85
CA LYS A 328 -28.30 25.45 14.50
C LYS A 328 -27.50 26.56 13.88
N ILE A 329 -26.39 26.23 13.25
CA ILE A 329 -25.47 27.14 12.57
C ILE A 329 -25.15 26.52 11.22
N ALA A 330 -25.08 27.29 10.16
CA ALA A 330 -24.74 26.77 8.84
C ALA A 330 -23.32 26.20 8.83
N ARG A 331 -23.22 24.86 8.89
CA ARG A 331 -21.97 24.08 8.81
C ARG A 331 -22.21 22.77 8.11
N LYS A 332 -21.25 22.39 7.27
CA LYS A 332 -21.24 21.12 6.55
C LYS A 332 -19.91 20.41 6.79
N MET A 333 -20.00 19.12 7.03
CA MET A 333 -18.86 18.25 7.29
C MET A 333 -18.95 17.01 6.41
N HIS A 334 -17.84 16.66 5.80
CA HIS A 334 -17.66 15.48 4.97
C HIS A 334 -16.67 14.53 5.66
N VAL A 335 -17.05 13.27 5.81
CA VAL A 335 -16.25 12.27 6.50
C VAL A 335 -16.07 11.04 5.61
N LEU A 336 -14.83 10.63 5.42
CA LEU A 336 -14.47 9.30 4.93
C LEU A 336 -14.08 8.44 6.14
N GLU A 337 -14.87 7.45 6.45
CA GLU A 337 -14.56 6.45 7.45
C GLU A 337 -13.97 5.22 6.76
N ILE A 338 -12.75 4.84 7.14
CA ILE A 338 -11.96 3.84 6.43
C ILE A 338 -11.47 2.78 7.41
N ASP A 339 -11.71 1.52 7.07
CA ASP A 339 -11.16 0.35 7.75
C ASP A 339 -9.91 -0.12 7.00
N LEU A 340 -8.74 0.19 7.55
CA LEU A 340 -7.45 -0.15 6.94
C LEU A 340 -7.18 -1.66 6.86
N THR A 341 -7.92 -2.47 7.62
CA THR A 341 -7.78 -3.93 7.58
C THR A 341 -8.54 -4.57 6.42
N ASN A 342 -9.40 -3.80 5.74
CA ASN A 342 -10.14 -4.33 4.60
C ASN A 342 -9.21 -4.47 3.38
N PRO A 343 -9.02 -5.69 2.84
CA PRO A 343 -8.09 -5.93 1.74
C PRO A 343 -8.55 -5.37 0.39
N ALA A 344 -9.82 -4.99 0.26
CA ALA A 344 -10.38 -4.51 -1.01
C ALA A 344 -9.92 -3.08 -1.37
N ILE A 345 -9.42 -2.32 -0.39
CA ILE A 345 -9.05 -0.93 -0.57
C ILE A 345 -7.62 -0.65 -0.10
N GLU A 346 -7.06 0.43 -0.61
CA GLU A 346 -5.80 0.97 -0.14
C GLU A 346 -5.90 2.49 0.01
N VAL A 347 -5.37 3.00 1.11
CA VAL A 347 -5.18 4.43 1.33
C VAL A 347 -3.74 4.77 1.01
N THR A 348 -3.55 5.65 0.05
CA THR A 348 -2.21 6.07 -0.38
C THR A 348 -2.14 7.59 -0.50
N THR A 349 -0.98 8.09 -0.86
CA THR A 349 -0.73 9.53 -1.04
C THR A 349 0.03 9.78 -2.33
N SER A 350 -0.06 10.99 -2.86
CA SER A 350 0.67 11.40 -4.05
C SER A 350 1.03 12.87 -3.98
N TYR A 351 2.19 13.20 -4.51
CA TYR A 351 2.54 14.57 -4.88
C TYR A 351 1.77 14.99 -6.14
N ALA A 352 1.51 16.27 -6.24
CA ALA A 352 0.97 16.87 -7.46
C ALA A 352 1.89 16.56 -8.64
N ASP A 353 1.29 16.05 -9.74
CA ASP A 353 2.00 15.69 -10.97
C ASP A 353 3.16 14.70 -10.78
N ASP A 354 3.17 13.98 -9.65
CA ASP A 354 4.25 13.06 -9.19
C ASP A 354 5.65 13.71 -9.14
N ILE A 355 5.72 15.03 -8.99
CA ILE A 355 6.97 15.80 -9.02
C ILE A 355 7.14 16.61 -7.75
N VAL A 356 8.34 16.56 -7.19
CA VAL A 356 8.78 17.49 -6.15
C VAL A 356 9.36 18.75 -6.82
N PRO A 357 8.74 19.94 -6.63
CA PRO A 357 9.17 21.16 -7.32
C PRO A 357 10.54 21.63 -6.84
N ASN A 358 11.31 22.19 -7.79
CA ASN A 358 12.52 22.91 -7.46
C ASN A 358 12.21 24.38 -7.19
N PRO A 359 12.42 24.89 -5.98
CA PRO A 359 12.12 26.26 -5.60
C PRO A 359 12.95 27.32 -6.35
N ASN A 360 14.12 26.95 -6.88
CA ASN A 360 14.94 27.86 -7.66
C ASN A 360 14.38 28.11 -9.07
N GLY A 361 13.46 27.28 -9.55
CA GLY A 361 12.80 27.43 -10.85
C GLY A 361 11.58 28.33 -10.84
N ASN A 362 11.00 28.64 -9.68
CA ASN A 362 9.70 29.32 -9.63
C ASN A 362 9.63 30.37 -8.50
N LYS A 363 10.36 31.46 -8.65
CA LYS A 363 10.11 32.64 -7.82
C LYS A 363 8.84 33.32 -8.34
N ASN A 364 7.73 33.18 -7.67
CA ASN A 364 6.49 33.97 -7.80
C ASN A 364 5.26 33.33 -8.43
N GLY A 365 5.17 32.06 -8.70
CA GLY A 365 3.88 31.46 -9.16
C GLY A 365 3.33 32.00 -10.50
N ASN A 366 3.98 32.98 -11.09
CA ASN A 366 3.50 33.74 -12.27
C ASN A 366 4.12 33.27 -13.60
N ASN A 367 5.08 32.32 -13.56
CA ASN A 367 5.81 31.90 -14.76
C ASN A 367 5.25 30.65 -15.44
N GLY A 368 3.96 30.37 -15.30
CA GLY A 368 3.32 29.30 -16.05
C GLY A 368 3.55 27.87 -15.52
N PHE A 369 4.40 27.67 -14.51
CA PHE A 369 4.67 26.38 -13.90
C PHE A 369 3.87 26.22 -12.61
N ASN A 370 2.62 25.88 -12.78
CA ASN A 370 1.84 25.42 -11.66
C ASN A 370 2.00 23.90 -11.58
N LEU A 371 3.06 23.44 -10.90
CA LEU A 371 3.25 22.02 -10.59
C LEU A 371 2.23 21.50 -9.57
N ARG A 372 1.34 22.38 -9.10
CA ARG A 372 0.24 22.05 -8.21
C ARG A 372 -0.95 21.56 -9.03
N GLU A 373 -1.57 20.53 -8.57
CA GLU A 373 -2.86 20.02 -9.08
C GLU A 373 -3.99 20.43 -8.14
N THR A 374 -5.22 20.42 -8.64
CA THR A 374 -6.40 20.31 -7.78
C THR A 374 -6.60 18.84 -7.40
N LEU A 375 -7.33 18.57 -6.32
CA LEU A 375 -7.69 17.19 -5.93
C LEU A 375 -8.46 16.47 -7.05
N SER A 376 -9.35 17.20 -7.73
CA SER A 376 -10.09 16.68 -8.88
C SER A 376 -9.16 16.28 -10.04
N GLN A 377 -8.13 17.08 -10.32
CA GLN A 377 -7.13 16.77 -11.36
C GLN A 377 -6.30 15.55 -10.96
N LEU A 378 -5.85 15.45 -9.70
CA LEU A 378 -5.11 14.29 -9.19
C LEU A 378 -5.93 13.01 -9.31
N CYS A 379 -7.18 13.01 -8.82
CA CYS A 379 -8.04 11.82 -8.90
C CYS A 379 -8.31 11.40 -10.35
N ALA A 380 -8.50 12.37 -11.26
CA ALA A 380 -8.67 12.10 -12.68
C ALA A 380 -7.39 11.54 -13.31
N ARG A 381 -6.20 12.10 -12.98
CA ARG A 381 -4.91 11.61 -13.47
C ARG A 381 -4.64 10.19 -13.00
N LYS A 382 -4.80 9.90 -11.70
CA LYS A 382 -4.60 8.57 -11.14
C LYS A 382 -5.57 7.54 -11.75
N THR A 383 -6.81 7.95 -12.01
CA THR A 383 -7.77 7.08 -12.71
C THR A 383 -7.34 6.84 -14.17
N ALA A 384 -6.81 7.84 -14.87
CA ALA A 384 -6.29 7.69 -16.23
C ALA A 384 -5.01 6.81 -16.27
N GLU A 385 -4.22 6.79 -15.19
CA GLU A 385 -3.08 5.91 -15.00
C GLU A 385 -3.49 4.45 -14.73
N GLY A 386 -4.78 4.18 -14.53
CA GLY A 386 -5.35 2.85 -14.37
C GLY A 386 -5.72 2.47 -12.94
N GLU A 387 -5.67 3.42 -11.99
CA GLU A 387 -6.10 3.21 -10.61
C GLU A 387 -7.62 3.41 -10.48
N ASP A 388 -8.31 2.57 -9.72
CA ASP A 388 -9.73 2.77 -9.38
C ASP A 388 -9.85 3.66 -8.14
N VAL A 389 -9.73 4.98 -8.34
CA VAL A 389 -9.84 5.97 -7.26
C VAL A 389 -11.30 6.15 -6.87
N ILE A 390 -11.59 5.99 -5.57
CA ILE A 390 -12.97 6.11 -5.03
C ILE A 390 -13.17 7.31 -4.11
N ALA A 391 -12.10 7.84 -3.50
CA ALA A 391 -12.17 9.02 -2.65
C ALA A 391 -10.80 9.71 -2.57
N GLY A 392 -10.80 11.00 -2.21
CA GLY A 392 -9.57 11.75 -1.99
C GLY A 392 -9.78 12.98 -1.10
N ILE A 393 -8.68 13.46 -0.52
CA ILE A 393 -8.66 14.62 0.37
C ILE A 393 -7.31 15.35 0.27
N ASN A 394 -7.29 16.68 0.43
CA ASN A 394 -6.04 17.41 0.55
C ASN A 394 -5.33 17.11 1.88
N THR A 395 -4.01 17.18 1.91
CA THR A 395 -3.25 16.83 3.11
C THR A 395 -2.25 17.88 3.56
N GLY A 396 -0.98 17.70 3.25
CA GLY A 396 0.11 18.45 3.86
C GLY A 396 0.16 19.93 3.50
N PHE A 397 0.75 20.69 4.39
CA PHE A 397 1.03 22.12 4.16
C PHE A 397 2.14 22.31 3.14
N PHE A 398 2.05 23.37 2.37
CA PHE A 398 3.06 23.75 1.39
C PHE A 398 3.28 25.27 1.37
N ASP A 399 4.38 25.72 0.81
CA ASP A 399 4.60 27.12 0.58
C ASP A 399 3.87 27.57 -0.69
N SER A 400 2.98 28.56 -0.56
CA SER A 400 2.18 29.06 -1.68
C SER A 400 3.01 29.76 -2.77
N ASN A 401 4.24 30.18 -2.45
CA ASN A 401 5.10 30.89 -3.40
C ASN A 401 5.90 29.96 -4.30
N ASP A 402 6.37 28.83 -3.74
CA ASP A 402 7.26 27.91 -4.47
C ASP A 402 6.73 26.47 -4.55
N GLY A 403 5.61 26.18 -3.89
CA GLY A 403 4.98 24.84 -3.93
C GLY A 403 5.71 23.79 -3.10
N ILE A 404 6.71 24.14 -2.29
CA ILE A 404 7.45 23.17 -1.51
C ILE A 404 6.61 22.71 -0.32
N SER A 405 6.49 21.39 -0.15
CA SER A 405 5.86 20.82 1.02
C SER A 405 6.61 21.12 2.29
N ARG A 406 5.89 21.19 3.40
CA ARG A 406 6.46 21.38 4.73
C ARG A 406 6.45 20.07 5.49
N GLY A 407 7.65 19.48 5.66
CA GLY A 407 7.86 18.22 6.36
C GLY A 407 7.95 17.00 5.44
N ALA A 408 7.95 15.80 6.02
CA ALA A 408 8.14 14.57 5.29
C ALA A 408 6.91 14.16 4.47
N HIS A 409 7.17 13.53 3.32
CA HIS A 409 6.16 12.86 2.50
C HIS A 409 6.69 11.50 2.06
N ILE A 410 5.92 10.45 2.34
CA ILE A 410 6.30 9.06 2.03
C ILE A 410 5.18 8.44 1.19
N GLU A 411 5.53 7.89 0.04
CA GLU A 411 4.63 7.19 -0.89
C GLU A 411 5.08 5.74 -1.02
N GLU A 412 4.21 4.77 -0.77
CA GLU A 412 4.47 3.33 -0.90
C GLU A 412 5.77 2.87 -0.19
N GLY A 413 6.11 3.56 0.90
CA GLY A 413 7.32 3.33 1.68
C GLY A 413 8.55 4.11 1.23
N GLU A 414 8.55 4.73 0.06
CA GLU A 414 9.65 5.57 -0.41
C GLU A 414 9.56 6.98 0.19
N LEU A 415 10.68 7.49 0.67
CA LEU A 415 10.80 8.87 1.15
C LEU A 415 10.89 9.81 -0.07
N VAL A 416 9.75 10.37 -0.45
CA VAL A 416 9.65 11.27 -1.61
C VAL A 416 10.17 12.66 -1.29
N TYR A 417 9.90 13.13 -0.07
CA TYR A 417 10.33 14.45 0.38
C TYR A 417 10.67 14.48 1.86
N MET A 418 11.76 15.17 2.18
CA MET A 418 12.16 15.51 3.55
C MET A 418 12.92 16.82 3.56
N ASN A 419 12.44 17.78 4.35
CA ASN A 419 13.12 19.08 4.49
C ASN A 419 14.51 18.95 5.06
N ASN A 420 15.44 19.74 4.54
CA ASN A 420 16.72 19.98 5.19
C ASN A 420 16.50 20.82 6.46
N PRO A 421 17.01 20.40 7.61
CA PRO A 421 16.85 21.15 8.87
C PRO A 421 17.39 22.58 8.83
N ALA A 422 18.37 22.84 7.97
CA ALA A 422 18.97 24.17 7.82
C ALA A 422 18.09 25.19 7.10
N VAL A 423 17.15 24.72 6.28
CA VAL A 423 16.34 25.56 5.38
C VAL A 423 14.95 25.84 5.96
N ALA A 424 14.47 24.97 6.82
CA ALA A 424 13.10 25.03 7.32
C ALA A 424 12.96 26.03 8.48
N THR A 425 12.42 27.19 8.16
CA THR A 425 11.98 28.19 9.14
C THR A 425 10.67 27.75 9.78
N ASN A 426 10.52 27.08 10.81
CA ASN A 426 9.30 26.60 11.52
C ASN A 426 9.06 25.09 11.48
N LEU A 427 10.12 24.28 11.47
CA LEU A 427 9.98 22.81 11.56
C LEU A 427 9.24 22.33 12.82
N SER A 428 9.27 23.10 13.91
CA SER A 428 8.58 22.73 15.15
C SER A 428 7.08 22.54 14.95
N ASN A 429 6.47 23.31 14.05
CA ASN A 429 5.04 23.24 13.77
C ASN A 429 4.68 22.08 12.86
N HIS A 430 5.63 21.57 12.06
CA HIS A 430 5.46 20.44 11.14
C HIS A 430 6.20 19.17 11.61
N ALA A 431 6.49 19.09 12.89
CA ALA A 431 7.09 17.91 13.51
C ALA A 431 6.14 16.73 13.64
N TRP A 432 4.85 16.96 13.37
CA TRP A 432 3.81 15.95 13.44
C TRP A 432 3.58 15.29 12.06
N ALA A 433 3.05 14.08 12.09
CA ALA A 433 2.67 13.35 10.88
C ALA A 433 1.40 12.54 11.10
N PHE A 434 0.67 12.33 10.03
CA PHE A 434 -0.28 11.26 9.87
C PHE A 434 0.38 10.15 9.07
N THR A 435 0.43 8.95 9.62
CA THR A 435 1.18 7.82 9.07
C THR A 435 0.31 6.58 9.00
N ILE A 436 0.36 5.88 7.88
CA ILE A 436 -0.19 4.53 7.73
C ILE A 436 1.01 3.58 7.57
N PHE A 437 1.02 2.52 8.37
CA PHE A 437 2.06 1.50 8.37
C PHE A 437 1.69 0.32 7.46
N LYS A 438 2.69 -0.48 7.07
CA LYS A 438 2.48 -1.67 6.25
C LYS A 438 1.70 -2.80 6.96
N ASP A 439 1.51 -2.70 8.27
CA ASP A 439 0.68 -3.62 9.07
C ASP A 439 -0.81 -3.23 9.09
N ASN A 440 -1.23 -2.29 8.24
CA ASN A 440 -2.60 -1.76 8.15
C ASN A 440 -3.05 -1.03 9.44
N THR A 441 -2.11 -0.44 10.16
CA THR A 441 -2.41 0.47 11.27
C THR A 441 -2.02 1.90 10.91
N ALA A 442 -2.63 2.88 11.55
CA ALA A 442 -2.31 4.29 11.40
C ALA A 442 -1.97 4.93 12.75
N SER A 443 -1.21 6.02 12.70
CA SER A 443 -0.90 6.86 13.86
C SER A 443 -0.83 8.33 13.49
N CYS A 444 -1.25 9.18 14.41
CA CYS A 444 -0.89 10.60 14.43
C CYS A 444 0.20 10.79 15.48
N GLY A 445 1.32 11.42 15.13
CA GLY A 445 2.38 11.55 16.13
C GLY A 445 3.55 12.42 15.70
N LYS A 446 4.43 12.67 16.67
CA LYS A 446 5.73 13.31 16.40
C LYS A 446 6.62 12.35 15.63
N LYS A 447 7.20 12.86 14.56
CA LYS A 447 8.19 12.13 13.77
C LYS A 447 9.61 12.56 14.09
N VAL A 448 10.51 11.58 14.08
CA VAL A 448 11.96 11.80 14.18
C VAL A 448 12.63 11.06 13.04
N PHE A 449 13.36 11.79 12.21
CA PHE A 449 14.03 11.23 11.03
C PHE A 449 15.52 11.00 11.29
N SER A 450 16.06 9.90 10.78
CA SER A 450 17.48 9.58 10.74
C SER A 450 17.82 8.97 9.37
N GLY A 451 18.59 9.71 8.58
CA GLY A 451 19.11 9.24 7.30
C GLY A 451 20.57 8.83 7.42
N LYS A 452 20.93 7.66 6.92
CA LYS A 452 22.30 7.12 6.99
C LYS A 452 22.78 6.64 5.64
N ILE A 453 24.03 6.88 5.35
CA ILE A 453 24.70 6.40 4.14
C ILE A 453 26.07 5.82 4.50
N LYS A 454 26.38 4.64 3.97
CA LYS A 454 27.71 4.03 4.06
C LYS A 454 28.43 4.20 2.73
N ILE A 455 29.61 4.81 2.79
CA ILE A 455 30.53 4.99 1.65
C ILE A 455 31.88 4.44 2.08
N ALA A 456 32.42 3.49 1.35
CA ALA A 456 33.51 2.63 1.79
C ALA A 456 33.15 2.02 3.17
N ASP A 457 34.03 2.04 4.14
CA ASP A 457 33.80 1.47 5.48
C ASP A 457 33.28 2.51 6.49
N LYS A 458 32.85 3.69 6.03
CA LYS A 458 32.44 4.80 6.91
C LYS A 458 30.96 5.13 6.77
N GLU A 459 30.30 5.35 7.90
CA GLU A 459 28.90 5.78 7.96
C GLU A 459 28.81 7.30 8.12
N TYR A 460 27.92 7.93 7.36
CA TYR A 460 27.59 9.35 7.40
C TYR A 460 26.08 9.51 7.53
N ASN A 461 25.66 10.71 7.99
CA ASN A 461 24.25 11.07 8.01
C ASN A 461 23.88 11.88 6.76
N PHE A 462 22.72 11.59 6.15
CA PHE A 462 22.09 12.50 5.21
C PHE A 462 20.84 13.13 5.85
N TYR A 463 20.46 14.31 5.38
CA TYR A 463 19.54 15.17 6.12
C TYR A 463 18.28 15.55 5.37
N SER A 464 18.26 15.43 4.06
CA SER A 464 17.08 15.72 3.24
C SER A 464 16.97 14.80 2.05
N VAL A 465 15.75 14.74 1.52
CA VAL A 465 15.44 14.06 0.24
C VAL A 465 14.58 14.99 -0.59
N ASN A 466 15.00 15.24 -1.84
CA ASN A 466 14.30 16.09 -2.80
C ASN A 466 13.95 17.49 -2.29
N ASP A 467 14.63 17.95 -1.24
CA ASP A 467 14.52 19.33 -0.80
C ASP A 467 15.41 20.24 -1.68
N THR A 468 15.23 21.51 -1.54
CA THR A 468 16.12 22.49 -2.16
C THR A 468 17.56 22.13 -1.84
N LEU A 469 18.27 21.63 -2.83
CA LEU A 469 19.67 21.33 -2.72
C LEU A 469 20.38 22.64 -2.32
N VAL A 470 20.82 22.70 -1.15
CA VAL A 470 21.29 23.83 -0.36
C VAL A 470 21.31 25.17 -1.08
N ARG A 471 20.39 26.05 -0.74
CA ARG A 471 20.32 27.41 -1.29
C ARG A 471 21.51 28.21 -0.81
N GLY A 472 22.35 28.60 -1.75
CA GLY A 472 23.24 29.74 -1.61
C GLY A 472 24.35 29.60 -0.56
N ASN A 473 25.14 30.63 -0.48
CA ASN A 473 26.42 30.85 0.17
C ASN A 473 26.45 30.73 1.69
N ASN A 474 25.58 30.00 2.38
CA ASN A 474 25.63 29.85 3.81
C ASN A 474 26.60 28.72 4.21
N ALA A 475 27.88 29.04 4.30
CA ALA A 475 28.94 28.10 4.67
C ALA A 475 28.67 27.36 6.01
N SER A 476 27.96 27.99 6.95
CA SER A 476 27.57 27.39 8.21
C SER A 476 26.56 26.26 8.06
N GLN A 477 25.57 26.42 7.16
CA GLN A 477 24.56 25.39 6.88
C GLN A 477 25.16 24.21 6.13
N MET A 478 26.08 24.46 5.18
CA MET A 478 26.78 23.40 4.46
C MET A 478 27.67 22.53 5.38
N LYS A 479 28.21 23.12 6.45
CA LYS A 479 28.99 22.39 7.45
C LYS A 479 28.12 21.46 8.31
N SER A 480 26.96 21.94 8.71
CA SER A 480 26.08 21.22 9.64
C SER A 480 25.28 20.09 8.99
N TYR A 481 24.97 20.22 7.69
CA TYR A 481 24.10 19.29 6.95
C TYR A 481 24.67 18.98 5.56
N PRO A 482 25.84 18.31 5.51
CA PRO A 482 26.64 18.25 4.29
C PRO A 482 26.10 17.29 3.22
N ILE A 483 25.26 16.30 3.57
CA ILE A 483 24.80 15.27 2.64
C ILE A 483 23.29 15.36 2.47
N ASN A 484 22.85 15.48 1.20
CA ASN A 484 21.47 15.56 0.81
C ASN A 484 21.20 14.63 -0.39
N LEU A 485 20.07 13.95 -0.39
CA LEU A 485 19.68 13.02 -1.46
C LEU A 485 18.67 13.67 -2.42
N TYR A 486 18.67 13.19 -3.65
CA TYR A 486 17.62 13.49 -4.61
C TYR A 486 17.35 12.26 -5.49
N THR A 487 16.13 12.18 -6.03
CA THR A 487 15.65 11.06 -6.83
C THR A 487 15.09 11.57 -8.17
N SER A 488 14.70 10.67 -9.06
CA SER A 488 14.03 11.05 -10.31
C SER A 488 12.69 11.78 -10.13
N LYS A 489 12.11 11.75 -8.92
CA LYS A 489 10.92 12.55 -8.58
C LYS A 489 11.24 14.03 -8.38
N TYR A 490 12.50 14.39 -8.18
CA TYR A 490 12.93 15.78 -8.10
C TYR A 490 13.20 16.31 -9.51
N VAL A 491 12.27 17.06 -10.07
CA VAL A 491 12.30 17.54 -11.46
C VAL A 491 12.29 16.38 -12.48
N LYS A 492 11.16 15.73 -12.63
CA LYS A 492 10.96 14.55 -13.50
C LYS A 492 11.05 14.85 -15.01
N ILE A 493 10.98 16.12 -15.41
CA ILE A 493 10.88 16.52 -16.82
C ILE A 493 12.27 16.78 -17.39
N PRO A 494 12.64 16.16 -18.53
CA PRO A 494 13.91 16.39 -19.18
C PRO A 494 14.23 17.88 -19.40
N HIS A 495 15.48 18.27 -19.17
CA HIS A 495 15.93 19.67 -19.36
C HIS A 495 15.55 20.23 -20.73
N ALA A 496 15.67 19.42 -21.78
CA ALA A 496 15.30 19.82 -23.14
C ALA A 496 13.83 20.21 -23.31
N GLU A 497 12.94 19.62 -22.47
CA GLU A 497 11.51 19.89 -22.52
C GLU A 497 11.08 21.04 -21.58
N ARG A 498 11.80 21.19 -20.48
CA ARG A 498 11.48 22.20 -19.44
C ARG A 498 12.76 22.78 -18.79
N PRO A 499 13.59 23.52 -19.52
CA PRO A 499 14.86 24.03 -19.00
C PRO A 499 14.72 24.92 -17.76
N GLU A 500 13.57 25.56 -17.60
CA GLU A 500 13.26 26.40 -16.44
C GLU A 500 13.04 25.64 -15.13
N LEU A 501 12.76 24.34 -15.19
CA LEU A 501 12.63 23.46 -14.02
C LEU A 501 13.97 22.85 -13.59
N VAL A 502 15.01 23.14 -14.32
CA VAL A 502 16.34 22.63 -14.03
C VAL A 502 16.90 23.26 -12.77
N ASN A 503 17.54 22.43 -11.99
CA ASN A 503 18.13 22.81 -10.73
C ASN A 503 19.42 23.59 -10.92
N LYS A 504 19.34 24.91 -10.98
CA LYS A 504 20.54 25.75 -11.02
C LYS A 504 21.20 25.81 -9.64
N LEU A 505 22.28 25.07 -9.49
CA LEU A 505 23.06 25.04 -8.26
C LEU A 505 24.25 25.99 -8.36
N SER A 506 24.25 27.01 -7.54
CA SER A 506 25.42 27.83 -7.30
C SER A 506 26.35 27.25 -6.24
N THR A 507 26.02 26.08 -5.70
CA THR A 507 26.69 25.48 -4.55
C THR A 507 27.83 24.57 -4.98
N LYS A 508 29.01 24.79 -4.42
CA LYS A 508 30.15 23.90 -4.59
C LYS A 508 29.92 22.57 -3.87
N ALA A 509 29.82 21.48 -4.63
CA ALA A 509 29.51 20.17 -4.10
C ALA A 509 30.15 19.06 -4.95
N LEU A 510 30.36 17.92 -4.30
CA LEU A 510 30.54 16.63 -4.98
C LEU A 510 29.15 16.02 -5.20
N TYR A 511 28.90 15.55 -6.42
CA TYR A 511 27.68 14.83 -6.77
C TYR A 511 28.01 13.38 -7.10
N ILE A 512 27.32 12.44 -6.44
CA ILE A 512 27.39 11.02 -6.72
C ILE A 512 26.05 10.61 -7.33
N THR A 513 26.05 9.96 -8.48
CA THR A 513 24.90 9.22 -8.98
C THR A 513 25.13 7.74 -8.71
N ALA A 514 24.15 7.08 -8.10
CA ALA A 514 24.20 5.66 -7.84
C ALA A 514 22.86 5.00 -8.24
N LYS A 515 22.93 3.71 -8.58
CA LYS A 515 21.74 2.93 -8.98
C LYS A 515 21.54 1.77 -8.00
N TYR A 516 20.33 1.65 -7.46
CA TYR A 516 19.96 0.56 -6.58
C TYR A 516 20.09 -0.80 -7.28
N THR A 517 20.77 -1.73 -6.62
CA THR A 517 21.03 -3.08 -7.16
C THR A 517 19.82 -4.01 -7.02
N ALA A 518 18.94 -3.75 -6.05
CA ALA A 518 17.72 -4.48 -5.79
C ALA A 518 16.55 -3.51 -5.61
N ALA A 519 15.93 -3.47 -4.43
CA ALA A 519 14.86 -2.53 -4.11
C ALA A 519 15.42 -1.13 -3.79
N ASN A 520 14.65 -0.09 -4.10
CA ASN A 520 14.92 1.27 -3.65
C ASN A 520 14.91 1.34 -2.12
N MET A 521 15.52 2.37 -1.57
CA MET A 521 15.46 2.67 -0.15
C MET A 521 14.01 2.96 0.26
N THR A 522 13.51 2.20 1.23
CA THR A 522 12.23 2.48 1.87
C THR A 522 12.44 2.87 3.33
N VAL A 523 11.54 3.70 3.85
CA VAL A 523 11.59 4.14 5.25
C VAL A 523 11.32 2.96 6.18
N ASN A 524 12.22 2.76 7.14
CA ASN A 524 12.22 1.62 8.07
C ASN A 524 12.33 0.25 7.38
N GLY A 525 12.83 0.22 6.13
CA GLY A 525 13.07 -1.01 5.37
C GLY A 525 14.49 -1.57 5.52
N GLY A 526 15.34 -0.95 6.34
CA GLY A 526 16.73 -1.33 6.51
C GLY A 526 17.65 -0.75 5.42
N TRP A 527 18.82 -1.37 5.25
CA TRP A 527 19.85 -0.91 4.31
C TRP A 527 19.55 -1.35 2.87
N SER A 528 19.59 -0.40 1.95
CA SER A 528 19.52 -0.64 0.50
C SER A 528 20.86 -0.39 -0.13
N THR A 529 21.32 -1.30 -1.00
CA THR A 529 22.60 -1.21 -1.70
C THR A 529 22.41 -0.56 -3.06
N ALA A 530 23.33 0.34 -3.42
CA ALA A 530 23.39 0.98 -4.73
C ALA A 530 24.85 1.00 -5.24
N THR A 531 25.02 0.89 -6.56
CA THR A 531 26.32 0.99 -7.22
C THR A 531 26.50 2.40 -7.75
N VAL A 532 27.63 3.01 -7.47
CA VAL A 532 28.02 4.33 -8.00
C VAL A 532 28.20 4.25 -9.52
N THR A 533 27.40 5.01 -10.26
CA THR A 533 27.40 5.02 -11.73
C THR A 533 28.10 6.25 -12.32
N ALA A 534 28.11 7.37 -11.58
CA ALA A 534 28.79 8.59 -12.02
C ALA A 534 29.23 9.46 -10.86
N LEU A 535 30.26 10.25 -11.09
CA LEU A 535 30.76 11.30 -10.19
C LEU A 535 30.88 12.62 -10.97
N ALA A 536 30.34 13.71 -10.40
CA ALA A 536 30.50 15.06 -10.92
C ALA A 536 31.07 15.98 -9.83
N ASP A 537 32.26 16.47 -10.07
CA ASP A 537 33.01 17.28 -9.11
C ASP A 537 32.82 18.78 -9.35
N GLY A 538 31.91 19.38 -8.60
CA GLY A 538 31.65 20.82 -8.56
C GLY A 538 32.32 21.56 -7.39
N ARG A 539 33.29 20.96 -6.67
CA ARG A 539 33.91 21.52 -5.47
C ARG A 539 34.77 22.74 -5.75
N THR A 540 35.47 22.79 -6.86
CA THR A 540 36.30 23.94 -7.25
C THR A 540 35.50 24.99 -8.01
N THR A 541 34.72 24.55 -8.99
CA THR A 541 33.81 25.40 -9.76
C THR A 541 32.41 24.80 -9.64
N ALA A 542 31.46 25.53 -9.06
CA ALA A 542 30.08 25.05 -8.91
C ALA A 542 29.47 24.67 -10.26
N LEU A 543 28.82 23.53 -10.32
CA LEU A 543 28.04 23.13 -11.48
C LEU A 543 26.84 24.05 -11.63
N GLU A 544 26.44 24.35 -12.85
CA GLU A 544 25.21 25.12 -13.10
C GLU A 544 23.97 24.28 -12.73
N GLU A 545 24.08 22.98 -12.90
CA GLU A 545 22.99 22.01 -12.68
C GLU A 545 23.49 20.79 -11.94
N ALA A 546 22.61 20.20 -11.10
CA ALA A 546 22.86 18.87 -10.56
C ALA A 546 22.74 17.82 -11.69
N PRO A 547 23.47 16.69 -11.61
CA PRO A 547 23.26 15.58 -12.53
C PRO A 547 21.79 15.15 -12.54
N TYR A 548 21.24 15.05 -13.74
CA TYR A 548 19.84 14.75 -13.94
C TYR A 548 19.54 13.25 -13.81
N LEU A 549 18.51 12.87 -13.06
CA LEU A 549 18.10 11.48 -12.86
C LEU A 549 16.83 11.18 -13.64
N THR A 550 16.86 10.17 -14.49
CA THR A 550 15.70 9.73 -15.28
C THR A 550 15.18 8.34 -14.87
N ASP A 551 16.02 7.52 -14.28
CA ASP A 551 15.68 6.17 -13.86
C ASP A 551 15.15 6.21 -12.41
N LYS A 552 14.00 5.58 -12.16
CA LYS A 552 13.43 5.44 -10.82
C LYS A 552 14.35 4.70 -9.84
N LYS A 553 15.30 3.92 -10.32
CA LYS A 553 16.31 3.24 -9.51
C LYS A 553 17.56 4.07 -9.24
N GLU A 554 17.64 5.28 -9.75
CA GLU A 554 18.76 6.16 -9.48
C GLU A 554 18.52 7.00 -8.22
N VAL A 555 19.61 7.23 -7.49
CA VAL A 555 19.69 8.19 -6.39
C VAL A 555 20.87 9.09 -6.61
N GLY A 556 20.66 10.39 -6.48
CA GLY A 556 21.68 11.41 -6.48
C GLY A 556 22.04 11.81 -5.05
N ILE A 557 23.32 12.05 -4.80
CA ILE A 557 23.85 12.44 -3.50
C ILE A 557 24.66 13.70 -3.70
N GLN A 558 24.19 14.81 -3.12
CA GLN A 558 24.93 16.06 -3.04
C GLN A 558 25.70 16.11 -1.73
N ILE A 559 27.00 16.34 -1.82
CA ILE A 559 27.89 16.39 -0.68
C ILE A 559 28.67 17.71 -0.70
N THR A 560 28.66 18.42 0.41
CA THR A 560 29.27 19.76 0.55
C THR A 560 30.38 19.79 1.61
N GLY A 561 31.18 20.88 1.60
CA GLY A 561 32.18 21.16 2.62
C GLY A 561 33.28 20.12 2.76
N ASP A 562 33.82 20.00 3.98
CA ASP A 562 34.95 19.11 4.30
C ASP A 562 34.59 17.63 4.06
N THR A 563 33.31 17.27 4.22
CA THR A 563 32.79 15.92 3.94
C THR A 563 32.94 15.56 2.45
N ALA A 564 32.73 16.52 1.54
CA ALA A 564 32.91 16.31 0.11
C ALA A 564 34.39 16.06 -0.23
N GLU A 565 35.30 16.76 0.44
CA GLU A 565 36.74 16.57 0.27
C GLU A 565 37.18 15.17 0.73
N GLU A 566 36.63 14.71 1.86
CA GLU A 566 36.91 13.38 2.40
C GLU A 566 36.37 12.26 1.46
N ILE A 567 35.08 12.35 1.13
CA ILE A 567 34.39 11.30 0.35
C ILE A 567 34.97 11.23 -1.07
N SER A 568 35.35 12.34 -1.68
CA SER A 568 35.93 12.35 -3.03
C SER A 568 37.21 11.51 -3.18
N LYS A 569 37.94 11.31 -2.08
CA LYS A 569 39.15 10.49 -2.04
C LYS A 569 38.84 8.99 -1.84
N ALA A 570 37.68 8.69 -1.33
CA ALA A 570 37.28 7.35 -0.90
C ALA A 570 36.34 6.65 -1.90
N VAL A 571 35.65 7.40 -2.79
CA VAL A 571 34.61 6.87 -3.67
C VAL A 571 35.03 6.93 -5.14
N LYS A 572 34.69 5.88 -5.90
CA LYS A 572 34.86 5.82 -7.37
C LYS A 572 33.66 5.17 -8.04
N VAL A 573 33.54 5.34 -9.33
CA VAL A 573 32.53 4.64 -10.15
C VAL A 573 32.73 3.13 -10.04
N GLY A 574 31.66 2.40 -9.82
CA GLY A 574 31.64 0.96 -9.60
C GLY A 574 31.62 0.55 -8.12
N ASP A 575 31.89 1.47 -7.17
CA ASP A 575 31.82 1.16 -5.75
C ASP A 575 30.37 0.94 -5.29
N GLU A 576 30.19 0.06 -4.32
CA GLU A 576 28.92 -0.11 -3.63
C GLU A 576 28.79 0.86 -2.44
N ILE A 577 27.63 1.46 -2.36
CA ILE A 577 27.22 2.29 -1.22
C ILE A 577 25.92 1.73 -0.64
N GLN A 578 25.64 2.02 0.62
CA GLN A 578 24.39 1.60 1.26
C GLN A 578 23.67 2.82 1.85
N LEU A 579 22.35 2.83 1.71
CA LEU A 579 21.49 3.91 2.22
C LEU A 579 20.42 3.32 3.12
N CYS A 580 20.08 4.04 4.21
CA CYS A 580 19.04 3.66 5.15
C CYS A 580 18.31 4.92 5.61
N ALA A 581 16.99 4.90 5.56
CA ALA A 581 16.12 5.94 6.10
C ALA A 581 15.26 5.36 7.23
N GLU A 582 15.35 5.96 8.41
CA GLU A 582 14.52 5.60 9.56
C GLU A 582 13.64 6.78 9.97
N MET A 583 12.40 6.50 10.28
CA MET A 583 11.42 7.46 10.78
C MET A 583 10.70 6.85 11.97
N ALA A 584 10.97 7.35 13.15
CA ALA A 584 10.19 7.03 14.34
C ALA A 584 8.95 7.92 14.40
N VAL A 585 7.80 7.34 14.68
CA VAL A 585 6.54 8.06 14.95
C VAL A 585 6.14 7.75 16.39
N ASN A 586 6.06 8.77 17.25
CA ASN A 586 5.91 8.61 18.71
C ASN A 586 6.95 7.67 19.35
N GLY A 587 8.16 7.64 18.80
CA GLY A 587 9.25 6.76 19.28
C GLY A 587 9.18 5.33 18.76
N GLU A 588 8.16 4.95 17.98
CA GLU A 588 8.00 3.63 17.39
C GLU A 588 8.55 3.62 15.95
N VAL A 589 9.33 2.60 15.63
CA VAL A 589 9.89 2.35 14.28
C VAL A 589 9.22 1.14 13.68
N LYS A 590 8.34 1.38 12.71
CA LYS A 590 7.64 0.34 11.93
C LYS A 590 7.76 0.64 10.44
N PRO A 591 7.72 -0.36 9.54
CA PRO A 591 7.64 -0.14 8.10
C PRO A 591 6.46 0.77 7.75
N ILE A 592 6.74 1.92 7.11
CA ILE A 592 5.74 2.90 6.72
C ILE A 592 5.25 2.57 5.31
N LEU A 593 3.94 2.63 5.08
CA LEU A 593 3.33 2.58 3.77
C LEU A 593 3.21 4.00 3.20
N THR A 594 2.56 4.90 3.94
CA THR A 594 2.37 6.29 3.52
C THR A 594 2.42 7.24 4.71
N GLN A 595 2.95 8.45 4.49
CA GLN A 595 3.00 9.49 5.51
C GLN A 595 2.87 10.88 4.90
N ASN A 596 2.07 11.71 5.56
CA ASN A 596 1.99 13.14 5.30
C ASN A 596 2.34 13.93 6.57
N SER A 597 3.15 14.95 6.42
CA SER A 597 3.40 15.89 7.52
C SER A 597 2.16 16.70 7.82
N THR A 598 1.93 16.92 9.10
CA THR A 598 0.78 17.64 9.64
C THR A 598 1.21 18.78 10.53
N MET A 599 0.28 19.65 10.89
CA MET A 599 0.51 20.72 11.84
C MET A 599 -0.43 20.51 13.02
N TRP A 600 0.15 20.43 14.22
CA TRP A 600 -0.55 20.26 15.48
C TRP A 600 -1.37 18.97 15.60
N GLN A 601 -1.00 18.16 16.54
CA GLN A 601 -1.86 17.12 17.09
C GLN A 601 -2.68 17.75 18.21
N PHE A 602 -3.99 17.66 18.14
CA PHE A 602 -4.92 18.32 19.06
C PHE A 602 -5.78 17.32 19.87
N VAL A 603 -5.74 16.05 19.50
CA VAL A 603 -6.21 14.91 20.32
C VAL A 603 -5.05 13.93 20.44
N THR A 604 -4.73 13.55 21.68
CA THR A 604 -3.69 12.54 21.98
C THR A 604 -4.24 11.61 23.05
N ASP A 605 -4.18 10.30 22.80
CA ASP A 605 -4.64 9.25 23.72
C ASP A 605 -6.08 9.47 24.22
N GLY A 606 -6.96 9.92 23.29
CA GLY A 606 -8.37 10.22 23.58
C GLY A 606 -8.59 11.48 24.43
N GLN A 607 -7.58 12.33 24.59
CA GLN A 607 -7.64 13.56 25.38
C GLN A 607 -7.44 14.79 24.51
N ASN A 608 -8.11 15.89 24.87
CA ASN A 608 -7.87 17.20 24.29
C ASN A 608 -6.46 17.71 24.66
N THR A 609 -5.62 17.93 23.65
CA THR A 609 -4.24 18.43 23.80
C THR A 609 -4.01 19.76 23.12
N LEU A 610 -5.05 20.57 22.93
CA LEU A 610 -4.96 21.92 22.34
C LEU A 610 -4.07 22.89 23.11
N ASN A 611 -3.74 22.65 24.36
CA ASN A 611 -2.80 23.43 25.15
C ASN A 611 -1.38 23.46 24.52
N THR A 612 -1.07 22.52 23.64
CA THR A 612 0.18 22.50 22.87
C THR A 612 0.18 23.49 21.69
N VAL A 613 -0.97 23.98 21.28
CA VAL A 613 -1.13 25.01 20.23
C VAL A 613 -1.12 26.39 20.88
N PRO A 614 -0.30 27.34 20.41
CA PRO A 614 -0.28 28.71 20.95
C PRO A 614 -1.67 29.35 20.92
N ALA A 615 -2.07 30.01 22.02
CA ALA A 615 -3.42 30.56 22.17
C ALA A 615 -3.80 31.61 21.12
N ASN A 616 -2.82 32.34 20.59
CA ASN A 616 -2.99 33.34 19.54
C ASN A 616 -2.83 32.80 18.12
N HIS A 617 -2.63 31.49 17.95
CA HIS A 617 -2.51 30.90 16.62
C HIS A 617 -3.86 30.97 15.89
N THR A 618 -3.82 31.26 14.57
CA THR A 618 -5.05 31.40 13.75
C THR A 618 -5.93 30.15 13.77
N PHE A 619 -5.36 28.97 13.90
CA PHE A 619 -6.09 27.72 14.08
C PHE A 619 -7.01 27.75 15.30
N ARG A 620 -6.61 28.44 16.41
CA ARG A 620 -7.45 28.57 17.60
C ARG A 620 -8.45 29.72 17.54
N THR A 621 -8.12 30.77 16.80
CA THR A 621 -8.85 32.04 16.87
C THR A 621 -9.83 32.26 15.72
N LEU A 622 -9.66 31.53 14.61
CA LEU A 622 -10.51 31.70 13.42
C LEU A 622 -11.34 30.45 13.15
N SER A 623 -12.61 30.68 12.78
CA SER A 623 -13.44 29.62 12.15
C SER A 623 -13.14 29.59 10.67
N ASP A 624 -12.59 28.48 10.21
CA ASP A 624 -12.12 28.31 8.83
C ASP A 624 -12.55 26.95 8.27
N PRO A 625 -12.53 26.77 6.94
CA PRO A 625 -12.54 25.41 6.37
C PRO A 625 -11.42 24.58 6.96
N MET A 626 -11.70 23.34 7.31
CA MET A 626 -10.76 22.52 8.05
C MET A 626 -10.66 21.12 7.48
N THR A 627 -9.41 20.67 7.28
CA THR A 627 -9.11 19.29 6.91
C THR A 627 -8.28 18.65 8.01
N PHE A 628 -8.66 17.44 8.44
CA PHE A 628 -7.96 16.74 9.51
C PHE A 628 -8.14 15.23 9.43
N ALA A 629 -7.30 14.50 10.13
CA ALA A 629 -7.39 13.05 10.25
C ALA A 629 -7.57 12.64 11.71
N CYS A 630 -8.42 11.64 11.91
CA CYS A 630 -8.61 10.95 13.16
C CYS A 630 -8.19 9.50 13.04
N VAL A 631 -7.57 8.97 14.09
CA VAL A 631 -7.21 7.55 14.21
C VAL A 631 -7.88 7.01 15.47
N ASP A 632 -8.54 5.87 15.39
CA ASP A 632 -9.14 5.22 16.54
C ASP A 632 -8.09 4.58 17.46
N ARG A 633 -8.51 4.07 18.60
CA ARG A 633 -7.60 3.45 19.58
C ARG A 633 -6.86 2.23 19.05
N SER A 634 -7.47 1.49 18.14
CA SER A 634 -6.86 0.29 17.55
C SER A 634 -5.80 0.64 16.48
N GLY A 635 -5.85 1.86 15.94
CA GLY A 635 -5.06 2.27 14.78
C GLY A 635 -5.56 1.71 13.44
N SER A 636 -6.53 0.80 13.45
CA SER A 636 -7.00 0.14 12.21
C SER A 636 -8.13 0.88 11.50
N ARG A 637 -8.75 1.86 12.16
CA ARG A 637 -9.80 2.70 11.62
C ARG A 637 -9.36 4.16 11.60
N ILE A 638 -9.52 4.79 10.46
CA ILE A 638 -9.26 6.21 10.29
C ILE A 638 -10.51 6.95 9.82
N MET A 639 -10.59 8.23 10.14
CA MET A 639 -11.54 9.15 9.55
C MET A 639 -10.76 10.31 8.96
N LEU A 640 -10.97 10.54 7.68
CA LEU A 640 -10.49 11.72 6.97
C LEU A 640 -11.66 12.70 6.88
N VAL A 641 -11.50 13.88 7.42
CA VAL A 641 -12.59 14.82 7.61
C VAL A 641 -12.28 16.14 6.95
N GLU A 642 -13.25 16.65 6.20
CA GLU A 642 -13.26 17.99 5.65
C GLU A 642 -14.50 18.74 6.17
N ILE A 643 -14.33 19.98 6.58
CA ILE A 643 -15.42 20.87 6.98
C ILE A 643 -15.34 22.12 6.11
N ASP A 644 -16.42 22.35 5.35
CA ASP A 644 -16.59 23.56 4.55
C ASP A 644 -16.56 24.82 5.41
N GLY A 645 -16.14 25.95 4.87
CA GLY A 645 -16.13 27.20 5.63
C GLY A 645 -16.03 28.47 4.79
N ARG A 646 -16.00 29.64 5.45
CA ARG A 646 -15.93 30.97 4.84
C ARG A 646 -17.10 31.31 3.90
N GLN A 647 -18.22 30.61 4.04
CA GLN A 647 -19.39 30.75 3.16
C GLN A 647 -20.64 30.99 4.01
N GLU A 648 -20.98 32.26 4.24
CA GLU A 648 -22.14 32.66 5.01
C GLU A 648 -23.43 32.01 4.46
N GLY A 649 -24.28 31.51 5.32
CA GLY A 649 -25.51 30.81 4.96
C GLY A 649 -25.33 29.38 4.45
N PHE A 650 -24.09 28.93 4.17
CA PHE A 650 -23.78 27.56 3.73
C PHE A 650 -22.93 26.82 4.78
N SER A 651 -21.74 27.32 5.04
CA SER A 651 -20.86 26.78 6.08
C SER A 651 -19.85 27.85 6.51
N ILE A 652 -19.84 28.15 7.82
CA ILE A 652 -18.93 29.18 8.38
C ILE A 652 -17.55 28.62 8.74
N GLY A 653 -17.40 27.29 8.75
CA GLY A 653 -16.19 26.61 9.22
C GLY A 653 -16.18 26.37 10.72
N VAL A 654 -15.03 25.94 11.21
CA VAL A 654 -14.77 25.56 12.63
C VAL A 654 -13.42 26.07 13.12
N ASN A 655 -13.30 26.32 14.41
CA ASN A 655 -12.04 26.61 15.09
C ASN A 655 -11.45 25.35 15.74
N ALA A 656 -10.29 25.48 16.38
CA ALA A 656 -9.59 24.35 16.96
C ALA A 656 -10.35 23.66 18.11
N GLU A 657 -11.07 24.42 18.93
CA GLU A 657 -11.84 23.85 20.03
C GLU A 657 -12.98 22.96 19.49
N GLU A 658 -13.67 23.46 18.47
CA GLU A 658 -14.76 22.75 17.81
C GLU A 658 -14.25 21.49 17.07
N VAL A 659 -13.12 21.60 16.33
CA VAL A 659 -12.49 20.45 15.66
C VAL A 659 -12.09 19.37 16.67
N THR A 660 -11.56 19.78 17.81
CA THR A 660 -11.16 18.84 18.87
C THR A 660 -12.38 18.12 19.46
N ASP A 661 -13.45 18.85 19.74
CA ASP A 661 -14.69 18.27 20.25
C ASP A 661 -15.30 17.30 19.22
N ILE A 662 -15.39 17.71 17.96
CA ILE A 662 -15.84 16.86 16.85
C ILE A 662 -15.00 15.59 16.79
N SER A 663 -13.68 15.70 16.82
CA SER A 663 -12.77 14.54 16.72
C SER A 663 -12.96 13.55 17.87
N LEU A 664 -13.12 14.03 19.10
CA LEU A 664 -13.38 13.19 20.26
C LEU A 664 -14.74 12.46 20.12
N ARG A 665 -15.77 13.15 19.62
CA ARG A 665 -17.08 12.57 19.35
C ARG A 665 -17.07 11.54 18.23
N LEU A 666 -16.21 11.74 17.21
CA LEU A 666 -15.95 10.76 16.17
C LEU A 666 -15.18 9.52 16.70
N GLY A 667 -14.79 9.51 17.97
CA GLY A 667 -14.07 8.41 18.59
C GLY A 667 -12.56 8.43 18.29
N ALA A 668 -12.02 9.60 18.00
CA ALA A 668 -10.58 9.73 17.79
C ALA A 668 -9.80 9.40 19.07
N TRP A 669 -8.84 8.50 18.97
CA TRP A 669 -7.79 8.30 19.95
C TRP A 669 -6.68 9.32 19.72
N ASN A 670 -6.32 9.53 18.44
CA ASN A 670 -5.41 10.59 18.03
C ASN A 670 -6.03 11.37 16.87
N ALA A 671 -5.82 12.70 16.84
CA ALA A 671 -6.22 13.54 15.71
C ALA A 671 -5.21 14.65 15.43
N THR A 672 -5.01 14.92 14.13
CA THR A 672 -4.04 15.90 13.65
C THR A 672 -4.59 16.71 12.47
N ARG A 673 -4.11 17.94 12.32
CA ARG A 673 -4.57 18.88 11.30
C ARG A 673 -3.77 18.74 10.00
N PHE A 674 -4.48 18.64 8.88
CA PHE A 674 -3.97 18.88 7.54
C PHE A 674 -4.05 20.36 7.15
N ASP A 675 -3.65 20.70 5.92
CA ASP A 675 -3.82 22.07 5.42
C ASP A 675 -5.29 22.39 5.23
N GLY A 676 -5.68 23.57 5.69
CA GLY A 676 -7.07 24.03 5.75
C GLY A 676 -7.29 25.28 4.90
N GLY A 677 -8.36 26.01 5.24
CA GLY A 677 -8.74 27.21 4.51
C GLY A 677 -9.11 26.91 3.06
N GLY A 678 -8.57 27.67 2.11
CA GLY A 678 -8.84 27.45 0.70
C GLY A 678 -8.31 26.14 0.12
N SER A 679 -7.42 25.44 0.84
CA SER A 679 -6.89 24.12 0.43
C SER A 679 -7.84 22.98 0.75
N SER A 680 -8.83 23.20 1.68
CA SER A 680 -9.77 22.17 2.08
C SER A 680 -10.59 21.68 0.89
N ALA A 681 -10.51 20.37 0.64
CA ALA A 681 -11.25 19.73 -0.45
C ALA A 681 -11.40 18.23 -0.16
N MET A 682 -12.59 17.69 -0.45
CA MET A 682 -12.85 16.25 -0.47
C MET A 682 -13.54 15.87 -1.77
N TRP A 683 -13.10 14.76 -2.35
CA TRP A 683 -13.61 14.21 -3.59
C TRP A 683 -14.07 12.76 -3.34
N ALA A 684 -15.14 12.34 -3.99
CA ALA A 684 -15.63 10.96 -3.91
C ALA A 684 -16.32 10.52 -5.21
N LYS A 685 -16.26 9.21 -5.47
CA LYS A 685 -16.99 8.52 -6.55
C LYS A 685 -18.23 7.86 -5.95
N LYS A 686 -19.38 8.51 -6.13
CA LYS A 686 -20.68 8.03 -5.61
C LYS A 686 -21.55 7.54 -6.77
N ASP A 687 -22.02 6.28 -6.71
CA ASP A 687 -22.87 5.67 -7.74
C ASP A 687 -22.33 5.83 -9.17
N GLY A 688 -21.00 5.72 -9.32
CA GLY A 688 -20.32 5.90 -10.60
C GLY A 688 -20.11 7.36 -11.03
N VAL A 689 -20.61 8.33 -10.28
CA VAL A 689 -20.39 9.76 -10.52
C VAL A 689 -19.27 10.27 -9.62
N SER A 690 -18.23 10.83 -10.24
CA SER A 690 -17.04 11.33 -9.56
C SER A 690 -17.06 12.86 -9.48
N GLY A 691 -16.65 13.41 -8.33
CA GLY A 691 -16.52 14.85 -8.18
C GLY A 691 -16.21 15.30 -6.76
N LEU A 692 -16.02 16.61 -6.59
CA LEU A 692 -15.93 17.21 -5.27
C LEU A 692 -17.24 16.98 -4.51
N VAL A 693 -17.12 16.59 -3.27
CA VAL A 693 -18.24 16.51 -2.32
C VAL A 693 -18.25 17.70 -1.38
N SER A 694 -17.10 18.33 -1.13
CA SER A 694 -16.95 19.59 -0.42
C SER A 694 -17.12 20.79 -1.38
N ARG A 695 -17.33 21.97 -0.82
CA ARG A 695 -17.46 23.22 -1.57
C ARG A 695 -16.25 24.13 -1.30
N PRO A 696 -15.37 24.33 -2.31
CA PRO A 696 -14.19 25.17 -2.14
C PRO A 696 -14.51 26.59 -1.67
N SER A 697 -13.72 27.10 -0.73
CA SER A 697 -13.93 28.43 -0.16
C SER A 697 -13.26 29.56 -0.95
N ASP A 698 -12.32 29.25 -1.83
CA ASP A 698 -11.66 30.26 -2.67
C ASP A 698 -12.56 30.73 -3.81
N SER A 699 -12.55 32.01 -4.11
CA SER A 699 -13.37 32.61 -5.16
C SER A 699 -13.10 32.08 -6.59
N LYS A 700 -11.91 31.48 -6.79
CA LYS A 700 -11.51 30.85 -8.05
C LYS A 700 -11.87 29.35 -8.11
N GLY A 701 -12.57 28.81 -7.10
CA GLY A 701 -12.91 27.41 -7.00
C GLY A 701 -11.85 26.59 -6.26
N GLU A 702 -11.69 25.35 -6.64
CA GLU A 702 -10.77 24.40 -6.01
C GLU A 702 -9.31 24.86 -6.10
N ARG A 703 -8.63 24.92 -4.97
CA ARG A 703 -7.22 25.33 -4.91
C ARG A 703 -6.31 24.17 -5.36
N SER A 704 -5.33 24.49 -6.20
CA SER A 704 -4.24 23.57 -6.50
C SER A 704 -3.29 23.47 -5.31
N CYS A 705 -3.08 22.30 -4.78
CA CYS A 705 -2.20 21.95 -3.66
C CYS A 705 -1.04 21.05 -4.12
N MET A 706 -0.14 20.68 -3.20
CA MET A 706 1.05 19.90 -3.53
C MET A 706 0.93 18.41 -3.21
N ASN A 707 0.12 18.05 -2.25
CA ASN A 707 -0.03 16.65 -1.87
C ASN A 707 -1.43 16.34 -1.38
N TYR A 708 -1.80 15.11 -1.62
CA TYR A 708 -3.13 14.58 -1.38
C TYR A 708 -3.05 13.15 -0.86
N MET A 709 -4.08 12.74 -0.18
CA MET A 709 -4.33 11.35 0.16
C MET A 709 -5.59 10.89 -0.59
N TYR A 710 -5.55 9.67 -1.10
CA TYR A 710 -6.69 9.09 -1.79
C TYR A 710 -6.86 7.61 -1.48
N VAL A 711 -8.07 7.13 -1.72
CA VAL A 711 -8.48 5.74 -1.53
C VAL A 711 -8.70 5.13 -2.91
N ARG A 712 -8.09 3.98 -3.14
CA ARG A 712 -8.26 3.18 -4.37
C ARG A 712 -8.72 1.77 -4.05
N ILE A 713 -9.44 1.15 -4.96
CA ILE A 713 -9.72 -0.30 -4.94
C ILE A 713 -8.45 -1.02 -5.42
N LYS A 714 -8.09 -2.12 -4.73
CA LYS A 714 -6.93 -2.96 -5.08
C LYS A 714 -7.23 -3.92 -6.22
#